data_e5df59bff5ff00381b873725a5704085
#
_entry.id   e5df59bff5ff00381b873725a5704085
#
_cell.length_a   1.000
_cell.length_b   1.000
_cell.length_c   1.000
_cell.angle_alpha   90.00
_cell.angle_beta   90.00
_cell.angle_gamma   90.00
#
_symmetry.space_group_name_H-M   'P 1'
#
loop_
_entity.id
_entity.type
_entity.pdbx_description
1 polymer ?
#
loop_
_entity_poly.entity_id
_entity_poly.type
_entity_poly.pdbx_seq_one_letter_code
_entity_poly.pdbx_strand_id
1 'polypeptide(L)'
;MSLRNIDIKLSYISFGEEGIAKSFLVPALKQTKLYQRSVGFFSSGVFGPIIDGIVALSRNGGKIELIASPRLNEEDINAINIGYKKREEIISMAFTRDFVEEIEELDDVKLRLLAALIANSTLDIKIAVTETMGIYHDKLGILEDFDGNTVVFYGSANSSQSGYQNNYEKIRVVKSWVLSDADSIADERKEFESLWNNTNQYVKVYDYTESAKAHILRIVEYRQTEGINETSGVPIRLRDYQEEAIIAWVNNNYHGFYVMATGTGKTWTAIFSSKRLIEKNPAMIVICAPYKHLVRQWADDIYIAFPLAKLIMVSSENPKWEQQVSQEIIRKQYNPGNQIIIISTIASFRMPRFMDAIEKSAEEKLLIVDEAHRFTDRPDSLKETFQYILGLSATPYSGTSAQKGIQLMEWFGGQVYNLPIEVALERGFLVPYNYYPIYVYASEEDERKFKYHTQKILSCFKNNKCVNPDLLVKSLRNRLRVISMADEKSQQLHEIIAKISEKDHFVVYCGDGRLFDENAGEEIRHIQSVKRALTMHGYKASQFTATENMVDRMELVDSFNKQEISALAAIRCLDEGINIPSIKSALILSSNDDFREFVQRRGRILRTYGSKEYANIYDVVVLPSRDMQNWAKIELRRFHEYARLALNCEALQGELDNHLSTYGLGIEDVNVYDYEDMEVPIDE
;
A
#
# COMPACT_ATOMS: atom_id res chain seq x y z
N MET A 1 -19.90 32.04 -30.69
CA MET A 1 -20.53 30.71 -30.87
C MET A 1 -21.76 30.67 -29.98
N SER A 2 -22.94 30.47 -30.52
CA SER A 2 -24.17 30.64 -29.76
C SER A 2 -25.08 29.41 -29.83
N LEU A 3 -25.66 29.03 -28.71
CA LEU A 3 -26.67 27.97 -28.60
C LEU A 3 -27.95 28.30 -29.38
N ARG A 4 -28.20 29.59 -29.70
CA ARG A 4 -29.33 30.03 -30.53
C ARG A 4 -29.20 29.60 -32.00
N ASN A 5 -27.97 29.32 -32.45
CA ASN A 5 -27.67 28.99 -33.84
C ASN A 5 -27.86 27.50 -34.18
N ILE A 6 -28.26 26.70 -33.22
CA ILE A 6 -28.54 25.26 -33.41
C ILE A 6 -30.04 25.00 -33.24
N ASP A 7 -30.56 24.04 -34.02
CA ASP A 7 -31.96 23.63 -33.91
C ASP A 7 -32.15 22.74 -32.68
N ILE A 8 -32.68 23.31 -31.59
CA ILE A 8 -32.93 22.61 -30.33
C ILE A 8 -34.43 22.34 -30.21
N LYS A 9 -34.81 21.05 -30.24
CA LYS A 9 -36.16 20.56 -30.00
C LYS A 9 -36.57 20.67 -28.52
N LEU A 10 -37.87 20.60 -28.24
CA LEU A 10 -38.41 20.64 -26.89
C LEU A 10 -38.18 19.33 -26.12
N SER A 11 -37.93 18.23 -26.81
CA SER A 11 -37.64 16.95 -26.20
C SER A 11 -36.85 16.03 -27.14
N TYR A 12 -36.09 15.11 -26.53
CA TYR A 12 -35.32 14.08 -27.22
C TYR A 12 -35.51 12.75 -26.53
N ILE A 13 -35.33 11.65 -27.30
CA ILE A 13 -35.31 10.28 -26.79
C ILE A 13 -33.95 9.64 -27.08
N SER A 14 -33.57 8.61 -26.33
CA SER A 14 -32.27 7.95 -26.49
C SER A 14 -32.11 7.10 -27.75
N PHE A 15 -33.20 6.66 -28.34
CA PHE A 15 -33.20 5.77 -29.52
C PHE A 15 -33.30 6.52 -30.88
N GLY A 16 -32.79 5.84 -31.92
CA GLY A 16 -32.88 6.28 -33.30
C GLY A 16 -31.74 7.19 -33.75
N GLU A 17 -31.79 7.61 -35.04
CA GLU A 17 -30.81 8.51 -35.63
C GLU A 17 -30.77 9.90 -34.96
N GLU A 18 -31.85 10.26 -34.29
CA GLU A 18 -32.04 11.51 -33.54
C GLU A 18 -31.82 11.35 -32.03
N GLY A 19 -31.00 10.38 -31.61
CA GLY A 19 -30.70 10.14 -30.19
C GLY A 19 -30.10 11.36 -29.46
N ILE A 20 -30.32 11.45 -28.12
CA ILE A 20 -29.93 12.57 -27.24
C ILE A 20 -28.47 13.02 -27.48
N ALA A 21 -27.53 12.07 -27.61
CA ALA A 21 -26.11 12.39 -27.77
C ALA A 21 -25.82 13.12 -29.10
N LYS A 22 -26.20 12.54 -30.24
CA LYS A 22 -25.86 13.06 -31.59
C LYS A 22 -26.65 14.28 -31.98
N SER A 23 -27.95 14.28 -31.70
CA SER A 23 -28.85 15.33 -32.19
C SER A 23 -28.96 16.52 -31.26
N PHE A 24 -28.54 16.40 -30.01
CA PHE A 24 -28.62 17.47 -29.03
C PHE A 24 -27.30 17.78 -28.34
N LEU A 25 -26.75 16.83 -27.55
CA LEU A 25 -25.62 17.13 -26.68
C LEU A 25 -24.33 17.48 -27.45
N VAL A 26 -23.98 16.74 -28.49
CA VAL A 26 -22.76 17.03 -29.27
C VAL A 26 -22.82 18.39 -29.95
N PRO A 27 -23.88 18.77 -30.69
CA PRO A 27 -24.00 20.11 -31.25
C PRO A 27 -24.02 21.21 -30.19
N ALA A 28 -24.72 21.02 -29.09
CA ALA A 28 -24.82 21.99 -28.00
C ALA A 28 -23.50 22.22 -27.30
N LEU A 29 -22.77 21.13 -26.92
CA LEU A 29 -21.48 21.21 -26.28
C LEU A 29 -20.42 21.94 -27.11
N LYS A 30 -20.47 21.86 -28.43
CA LYS A 30 -19.59 22.62 -29.34
C LYS A 30 -19.76 24.15 -29.23
N GLN A 31 -20.89 24.61 -28.71
CA GLN A 31 -21.18 26.04 -28.52
C GLN A 31 -21.08 26.48 -27.06
N THR A 32 -20.88 25.52 -26.13
CA THR A 32 -20.97 25.71 -24.69
C THR A 32 -19.65 26.23 -24.09
N LYS A 33 -19.74 27.18 -23.18
CA LYS A 33 -18.68 27.70 -22.32
C LYS A 33 -18.67 26.99 -20.97
N LEU A 34 -19.86 26.75 -20.41
CA LEU A 34 -19.99 26.06 -19.11
C LEU A 34 -21.06 24.98 -19.24
N TYR A 35 -20.67 23.75 -18.95
CA TYR A 35 -21.56 22.61 -18.87
C TYR A 35 -21.66 22.14 -17.42
N GLN A 36 -22.81 22.37 -16.81
CA GLN A 36 -23.14 21.94 -15.48
C GLN A 36 -24.02 20.69 -15.54
N ARG A 37 -23.66 19.63 -14.83
CA ARG A 37 -24.37 18.36 -14.88
C ARG A 37 -24.55 17.78 -13.48
N SER A 38 -25.82 17.45 -13.17
CA SER A 38 -26.21 16.75 -11.95
C SER A 38 -26.78 15.39 -12.34
N VAL A 39 -26.26 14.30 -11.74
CA VAL A 39 -26.69 12.92 -12.04
C VAL A 39 -26.65 12.03 -10.80
N GLY A 40 -27.61 11.12 -10.72
CA GLY A 40 -27.62 10.11 -9.67
C GLY A 40 -26.51 9.06 -9.82
N PHE A 41 -26.08 8.82 -11.05
CA PHE A 41 -24.99 7.92 -11.36
C PHE A 41 -24.22 8.44 -12.58
N PHE A 42 -22.92 8.49 -12.47
CA PHE A 42 -22.04 8.91 -13.54
C PHE A 42 -21.06 7.78 -13.88
N SER A 43 -20.97 7.50 -15.15
CA SER A 43 -20.11 6.46 -15.69
C SER A 43 -19.17 7.06 -16.73
N SER A 44 -17.92 6.62 -16.72
CA SER A 44 -16.92 7.05 -17.70
C SER A 44 -17.30 6.71 -19.15
N GLY A 45 -18.13 5.70 -19.36
CA GLY A 45 -18.67 5.31 -20.68
C GLY A 45 -19.51 6.39 -21.34
N VAL A 46 -20.02 7.39 -20.60
CA VAL A 46 -20.77 8.53 -21.15
C VAL A 46 -19.97 9.37 -22.13
N PHE A 47 -18.66 9.44 -21.95
CA PHE A 47 -17.81 10.23 -22.86
C PHE A 47 -17.80 9.68 -24.29
N GLY A 48 -17.99 8.38 -24.49
CA GLY A 48 -18.01 7.77 -25.81
C GLY A 48 -18.99 8.45 -26.76
N PRO A 49 -20.30 8.48 -26.46
CA PRO A 49 -21.30 9.06 -27.33
C PRO A 49 -21.20 10.57 -27.56
N ILE A 50 -20.59 11.31 -26.62
CA ILE A 50 -20.52 12.81 -26.66
C ILE A 50 -19.08 13.34 -26.77
N ILE A 51 -18.10 12.49 -27.08
CA ILE A 51 -16.67 12.82 -27.09
C ILE A 51 -16.34 14.02 -27.97
N ASP A 52 -16.92 14.12 -29.17
CA ASP A 52 -16.67 15.23 -30.08
C ASP A 52 -17.16 16.58 -29.53
N GLY A 53 -18.24 16.54 -28.74
CA GLY A 53 -18.76 17.72 -28.05
C GLY A 53 -17.83 18.15 -26.89
N ILE A 54 -17.38 17.20 -26.08
CA ILE A 54 -16.47 17.45 -24.96
C ILE A 54 -15.11 17.99 -25.45
N VAL A 55 -14.54 17.38 -26.50
CA VAL A 55 -13.28 17.84 -27.10
C VAL A 55 -13.42 19.29 -27.63
N ALA A 56 -14.53 19.60 -28.30
CA ALA A 56 -14.77 20.94 -28.79
C ALA A 56 -14.95 21.96 -27.65
N LEU A 57 -15.71 21.61 -26.61
CA LEU A 57 -15.89 22.44 -25.41
C LEU A 57 -14.52 22.73 -24.76
N SER A 58 -13.69 21.72 -24.53
CA SER A 58 -12.35 21.88 -23.95
C SER A 58 -11.45 22.76 -24.81
N ARG A 59 -11.42 22.55 -26.13
CA ARG A 59 -10.64 23.39 -27.08
C ARG A 59 -11.07 24.85 -27.09
N ASN A 60 -12.35 25.13 -26.86
CA ASN A 60 -12.90 26.46 -26.77
C ASN A 60 -12.69 27.13 -25.41
N GLY A 61 -11.96 26.46 -24.47
CA GLY A 61 -11.72 26.97 -23.11
C GLY A 61 -12.94 26.86 -22.18
N GLY A 62 -13.89 26.00 -22.52
CA GLY A 62 -15.06 25.73 -21.69
C GLY A 62 -14.74 24.86 -20.46
N LYS A 63 -15.68 24.85 -19.52
CA LYS A 63 -15.59 24.08 -18.26
C LYS A 63 -16.76 23.12 -18.09
N ILE A 64 -16.53 22.05 -17.36
CA ILE A 64 -17.53 21.04 -16.98
C ILE A 64 -17.56 20.96 -15.46
N GLU A 65 -18.72 21.19 -14.87
CA GLU A 65 -19.00 21.03 -13.44
C GLU A 65 -19.97 19.85 -13.27
N LEU A 66 -19.49 18.80 -12.64
CA LEU A 66 -20.24 17.55 -12.46
C LEU A 66 -20.55 17.31 -10.98
N ILE A 67 -21.84 17.12 -10.68
CA ILE A 67 -22.31 16.58 -9.39
C ILE A 67 -22.81 15.15 -9.64
N ALA A 68 -22.24 14.17 -8.94
CA ALA A 68 -22.64 12.77 -9.07
C ALA A 68 -22.71 12.07 -7.70
N SER A 69 -23.46 10.99 -7.60
CA SER A 69 -23.58 10.19 -6.39
C SER A 69 -22.81 8.86 -6.55
N PRO A 70 -22.02 8.43 -5.53
CA PRO A 70 -21.42 7.11 -5.52
C PRO A 70 -22.43 6.05 -5.09
N ARG A 71 -22.16 4.80 -5.42
CA ARG A 71 -22.84 3.64 -4.82
C ARG A 71 -22.11 3.25 -3.54
N LEU A 72 -22.57 3.75 -2.41
CA LEU A 72 -22.03 3.37 -1.12
C LEU A 72 -22.47 1.95 -0.75
N ASN A 73 -21.53 1.08 -0.45
CA ASN A 73 -21.82 -0.24 0.10
C ASN A 73 -21.93 -0.19 1.64
N GLU A 74 -22.32 -1.29 2.27
CA GLU A 74 -22.44 -1.36 3.73
C GLU A 74 -21.12 -1.08 4.47
N GLU A 75 -19.98 -1.41 3.87
CA GLU A 75 -18.65 -1.17 4.43
C GLU A 75 -18.31 0.32 4.41
N ASP A 76 -18.61 1.00 3.29
CA ASP A 76 -18.45 2.44 3.16
C ASP A 76 -19.29 3.19 4.20
N ILE A 77 -20.56 2.79 4.36
CA ILE A 77 -21.49 3.38 5.35
C ILE A 77 -21.00 3.12 6.78
N ASN A 78 -20.56 1.91 7.09
CA ASN A 78 -20.02 1.58 8.40
C ASN A 78 -18.73 2.34 8.69
N ALA A 79 -17.82 2.46 7.73
CA ALA A 79 -16.57 3.22 7.88
C ALA A 79 -16.85 4.71 8.14
N ILE A 80 -17.84 5.29 7.47
CA ILE A 80 -18.30 6.67 7.70
C ILE A 80 -18.86 6.83 9.12
N ASN A 81 -19.67 5.89 9.59
CA ASN A 81 -20.33 5.95 10.89
C ASN A 81 -19.36 5.74 12.07
N ILE A 82 -18.31 4.93 11.87
CA ILE A 82 -17.29 4.66 12.89
C ILE A 82 -16.21 5.76 12.91
N GLY A 83 -16.18 6.65 11.91
CA GLY A 83 -15.22 7.77 11.85
C GLY A 83 -13.78 7.36 11.53
N TYR A 84 -13.57 6.20 10.89
CA TYR A 84 -12.24 5.68 10.55
C TYR A 84 -11.50 6.49 9.49
N LYS A 85 -12.22 7.28 8.67
CA LYS A 85 -11.64 8.19 7.66
C LYS A 85 -12.42 9.49 7.66
N LYS A 86 -11.80 10.55 7.15
CA LYS A 86 -12.59 11.72 6.74
C LYS A 86 -13.67 11.24 5.79
N ARG A 87 -14.91 11.60 6.07
CA ARG A 87 -16.09 11.21 5.29
C ARG A 87 -15.90 11.45 3.80
N GLU A 88 -15.24 12.55 3.45
CA GLU A 88 -14.90 12.94 2.08
C GLU A 88 -14.02 11.92 1.36
N GLU A 89 -13.05 11.31 2.04
CA GLU A 89 -12.16 10.32 1.42
C GLU A 89 -12.88 9.01 1.11
N ILE A 90 -13.72 8.52 2.03
CA ILE A 90 -14.49 7.29 1.80
C ILE A 90 -15.44 7.49 0.63
N ILE A 91 -16.14 8.62 0.59
CA ILE A 91 -17.06 8.98 -0.48
C ILE A 91 -16.32 9.13 -1.81
N SER A 92 -15.15 9.78 -1.82
CA SER A 92 -14.32 9.93 -3.01
C SER A 92 -13.77 8.58 -3.53
N MET A 93 -13.38 7.70 -2.62
CA MET A 93 -12.91 6.36 -2.99
C MET A 93 -14.04 5.46 -3.52
N ALA A 94 -15.24 5.54 -2.92
CA ALA A 94 -16.42 4.85 -3.42
C ALA A 94 -16.78 5.33 -4.84
N PHE A 95 -16.76 6.63 -5.07
CA PHE A 95 -16.99 7.21 -6.40
C PHE A 95 -15.91 6.76 -7.40
N THR A 96 -14.64 6.76 -6.99
CA THR A 96 -13.53 6.32 -7.85
C THR A 96 -13.68 4.85 -8.22
N ARG A 97 -14.07 3.98 -7.28
CA ARG A 97 -14.36 2.57 -7.53
C ARG A 97 -15.44 2.40 -8.60
N ASP A 98 -16.59 3.04 -8.40
CA ASP A 98 -17.70 2.97 -9.36
C ASP A 98 -17.29 3.52 -10.74
N PHE A 99 -16.47 4.56 -10.74
CA PHE A 99 -15.98 5.21 -11.95
C PHE A 99 -14.97 4.33 -12.71
N VAL A 100 -14.09 3.62 -11.98
CA VAL A 100 -13.07 2.73 -12.55
C VAL A 100 -13.67 1.41 -13.03
N GLU A 101 -14.68 0.87 -12.36
CA GLU A 101 -15.38 -0.37 -12.78
C GLU A 101 -15.94 -0.26 -14.22
N GLU A 102 -16.25 0.94 -14.69
CA GLU A 102 -16.76 1.17 -16.05
C GLU A 102 -15.71 1.69 -17.05
N ILE A 103 -14.47 1.93 -16.61
CA ILE A 103 -13.34 2.27 -17.50
C ILE A 103 -13.01 1.13 -18.49
N GLU A 104 -13.45 -0.11 -18.20
CA GLU A 104 -13.25 -1.29 -19.08
C GLU A 104 -13.76 -1.10 -20.52
N GLU A 105 -14.79 -0.29 -20.68
CA GLU A 105 -15.41 -0.02 -21.99
C GLU A 105 -14.78 1.16 -22.76
N LEU A 106 -13.84 1.89 -22.14
CA LEU A 106 -13.17 3.02 -22.77
C LEU A 106 -11.95 2.58 -23.58
N ASP A 107 -11.91 2.98 -24.84
CA ASP A 107 -10.67 2.91 -25.62
C ASP A 107 -9.63 3.93 -25.09
N ASP A 108 -8.36 3.73 -25.44
CA ASP A 108 -7.25 4.57 -24.98
C ASP A 108 -7.42 6.06 -25.28
N VAL A 109 -8.14 6.41 -26.34
CA VAL A 109 -8.37 7.82 -26.74
C VAL A 109 -9.30 8.51 -25.75
N LYS A 110 -10.37 7.83 -25.34
CA LYS A 110 -11.35 8.37 -24.38
C LYS A 110 -10.73 8.49 -22.99
N LEU A 111 -9.89 7.53 -22.62
CA LEU A 111 -9.16 7.53 -21.36
C LEU A 111 -8.19 8.72 -21.28
N ARG A 112 -7.43 8.98 -22.35
CA ARG A 112 -6.53 10.14 -22.44
C ARG A 112 -7.27 11.47 -22.34
N LEU A 113 -8.44 11.55 -22.98
CA LEU A 113 -9.26 12.74 -22.89
C LEU A 113 -9.72 12.99 -21.45
N LEU A 114 -10.20 11.96 -20.76
CA LEU A 114 -10.64 12.08 -19.37
C LEU A 114 -9.51 12.57 -18.46
N ALA A 115 -8.32 11.95 -18.56
CA ALA A 115 -7.15 12.38 -17.82
C ALA A 115 -6.78 13.85 -18.12
N ALA A 116 -6.78 14.23 -19.37
CA ALA A 116 -6.50 15.61 -19.77
C ALA A 116 -7.52 16.61 -19.20
N LEU A 117 -8.81 16.26 -19.20
CA LEU A 117 -9.87 17.10 -18.64
C LEU A 117 -9.72 17.32 -17.13
N ILE A 118 -9.33 16.25 -16.39
CA ILE A 118 -9.07 16.33 -14.94
C ILE A 118 -7.78 17.12 -14.68
N ALA A 119 -6.68 16.79 -15.36
CA ALA A 119 -5.38 17.42 -15.17
C ALA A 119 -5.38 18.92 -15.48
N ASN A 120 -6.14 19.34 -16.50
CA ASN A 120 -6.26 20.75 -16.91
C ASN A 120 -7.38 21.50 -16.19
N SER A 121 -8.00 20.90 -15.16
CA SER A 121 -9.15 21.49 -14.45
C SER A 121 -10.30 21.94 -15.38
N THR A 122 -10.45 21.29 -16.53
CA THR A 122 -11.59 21.47 -17.43
C THR A 122 -12.81 20.73 -16.89
N LEU A 123 -12.61 19.58 -16.25
CA LEU A 123 -13.63 18.80 -15.55
C LEU A 123 -13.42 18.92 -14.05
N ASP A 124 -14.38 19.53 -13.37
CA ASP A 124 -14.47 19.59 -11.92
C ASP A 124 -15.60 18.69 -11.43
N ILE A 125 -15.32 17.89 -10.40
CA ILE A 125 -16.24 16.85 -9.91
C ILE A 125 -16.53 17.10 -8.44
N LYS A 126 -17.81 17.07 -8.09
CA LYS A 126 -18.31 17.06 -6.72
C LYS A 126 -19.20 15.85 -6.49
N ILE A 127 -19.19 15.35 -5.25
CA ILE A 127 -19.90 14.13 -4.91
C ILE A 127 -21.05 14.46 -3.96
N ALA A 128 -22.28 14.13 -4.37
CA ALA A 128 -23.48 14.38 -3.61
C ALA A 128 -23.95 13.13 -2.85
N VAL A 129 -24.25 13.29 -1.57
CA VAL A 129 -24.83 12.26 -0.69
C VAL A 129 -25.95 12.87 0.12
N THR A 130 -27.10 12.19 0.22
CA THR A 130 -28.20 12.68 1.05
C THR A 130 -27.82 12.60 2.54
N GLU A 131 -28.45 13.40 3.38
CA GLU A 131 -28.21 13.38 4.83
C GLU A 131 -28.46 12.00 5.45
N THR A 132 -29.39 11.24 4.91
CA THR A 132 -29.76 9.88 5.35
C THR A 132 -28.92 8.78 4.71
N MET A 133 -27.80 9.13 4.04
CA MET A 133 -26.94 8.21 3.30
C MET A 133 -27.66 7.47 2.17
N GLY A 134 -28.77 8.02 1.67
CA GLY A 134 -29.46 7.53 0.48
C GLY A 134 -28.79 7.99 -0.81
N ILE A 135 -29.28 7.49 -1.95
CA ILE A 135 -28.78 7.83 -3.27
C ILE A 135 -29.34 9.21 -3.68
N TYR A 136 -28.45 10.12 -4.05
CA TYR A 136 -28.82 11.33 -4.79
C TYR A 136 -29.17 10.95 -6.22
N HIS A 137 -30.37 11.29 -6.70
CA HIS A 137 -30.89 10.77 -7.96
C HIS A 137 -31.51 11.85 -8.83
N ASP A 138 -30.83 12.97 -8.99
CA ASP A 138 -31.21 14.01 -9.92
C ASP A 138 -30.61 13.80 -11.33
N LYS A 139 -31.16 14.43 -12.35
CA LYS A 139 -30.74 14.29 -13.76
C LYS A 139 -30.91 15.61 -14.52
N LEU A 140 -30.24 16.63 -14.03
CA LEU A 140 -30.24 17.98 -14.57
C LEU A 140 -29.01 18.25 -15.44
N GLY A 141 -29.14 18.95 -16.54
CA GLY A 141 -28.02 19.50 -17.33
C GLY A 141 -28.27 20.94 -17.74
N ILE A 142 -27.28 21.79 -17.51
CA ILE A 142 -27.32 23.23 -17.87
C ILE A 142 -26.15 23.52 -18.81
N LEU A 143 -26.42 24.10 -19.93
CA LEU A 143 -25.46 24.51 -20.95
C LEU A 143 -25.51 26.02 -21.08
N GLU A 144 -24.40 26.72 -20.90
CA GLU A 144 -24.28 28.16 -21.07
C GLU A 144 -23.26 28.45 -22.16
N ASP A 145 -23.62 29.30 -23.13
CA ASP A 145 -22.71 29.73 -24.19
C ASP A 145 -21.93 31.02 -23.82
N PHE A 146 -21.05 31.46 -24.71
CA PHE A 146 -20.24 32.66 -24.49
C PHE A 146 -21.04 33.97 -24.55
N ASP A 147 -22.25 33.95 -25.08
CA ASP A 147 -23.16 35.09 -25.17
C ASP A 147 -24.16 35.15 -24.00
N GLY A 148 -24.07 34.18 -23.05
CA GLY A 148 -24.95 34.09 -21.88
C GLY A 148 -26.28 33.38 -22.13
N ASN A 149 -26.49 32.81 -23.34
CA ASN A 149 -27.68 32.01 -23.57
C ASN A 149 -27.57 30.66 -22.81
N THR A 150 -28.68 30.27 -22.22
CA THR A 150 -28.75 29.05 -21.39
C THR A 150 -29.75 28.06 -21.96
N VAL A 151 -29.38 26.81 -21.98
CA VAL A 151 -30.26 25.68 -22.28
C VAL A 151 -30.21 24.73 -21.09
N VAL A 152 -31.40 24.41 -20.56
CA VAL A 152 -31.53 23.43 -19.45
C VAL A 152 -32.27 22.21 -19.98
N PHE A 153 -31.82 21.04 -19.59
CA PHE A 153 -32.49 19.78 -19.86
C PHE A 153 -32.58 18.91 -18.65
N TYR A 154 -33.68 18.21 -18.50
CA TYR A 154 -33.94 17.29 -17.40
C TYR A 154 -34.82 16.12 -17.89
N GLY A 155 -34.74 14.98 -17.19
CA GLY A 155 -35.51 13.77 -17.56
C GLY A 155 -34.97 12.52 -16.92
N SER A 156 -35.20 11.37 -17.54
CA SER A 156 -34.79 10.08 -17.00
C SER A 156 -33.34 9.68 -17.31
N ALA A 157 -32.70 10.34 -18.29
CA ALA A 157 -31.38 9.92 -18.80
C ALA A 157 -30.24 10.15 -17.81
N ASN A 158 -29.64 9.05 -17.33
CA ASN A 158 -28.37 9.08 -16.61
C ASN A 158 -27.20 9.37 -17.57
N SER A 159 -26.11 9.91 -17.02
CA SER A 159 -24.86 10.05 -17.75
C SER A 159 -24.12 8.70 -17.80
N SER A 160 -24.61 7.78 -18.60
CA SER A 160 -24.04 6.47 -18.86
C SER A 160 -24.23 6.09 -20.33
N GLN A 161 -23.43 5.14 -20.83
CA GLN A 161 -23.57 4.64 -22.19
C GLN A 161 -24.96 4.02 -22.42
N SER A 162 -25.43 3.24 -21.45
CA SER A 162 -26.76 2.65 -21.48
C SER A 162 -27.87 3.70 -21.46
N GLY A 163 -27.71 4.80 -20.73
CA GLY A 163 -28.66 5.91 -20.68
C GLY A 163 -28.79 6.69 -21.99
N TYR A 164 -27.76 6.67 -22.85
CA TYR A 164 -27.79 7.38 -24.14
C TYR A 164 -28.02 6.48 -25.35
N GLN A 165 -27.85 5.17 -25.23
CA GLN A 165 -27.90 4.24 -26.36
C GLN A 165 -28.78 2.99 -26.16
N ASN A 166 -28.86 2.45 -24.93
CA ASN A 166 -29.45 1.14 -24.67
C ASN A 166 -30.81 1.19 -23.98
N ASN A 167 -31.06 2.19 -23.12
CA ASN A 167 -32.32 2.35 -22.38
C ASN A 167 -33.23 3.35 -23.08
N TYR A 168 -34.57 3.16 -22.99
CA TYR A 168 -35.51 4.17 -23.42
C TYR A 168 -35.54 5.32 -22.42
N GLU A 169 -34.88 6.41 -22.74
CA GLU A 169 -34.81 7.62 -21.94
C GLU A 169 -35.38 8.80 -22.68
N LYS A 170 -35.99 9.73 -21.96
CA LYS A 170 -36.55 10.95 -22.53
C LYS A 170 -36.11 12.16 -21.73
N ILE A 171 -35.67 13.20 -22.41
CA ILE A 171 -35.35 14.49 -21.80
C ILE A 171 -36.28 15.59 -22.36
N ARG A 172 -36.55 16.56 -21.51
CA ARG A 172 -37.19 17.81 -21.87
C ARG A 172 -36.17 18.94 -21.88
N VAL A 173 -36.29 19.87 -22.80
CA VAL A 173 -35.34 20.96 -22.98
C VAL A 173 -36.08 22.29 -22.92
N VAL A 174 -35.56 23.24 -22.14
CA VAL A 174 -36.01 24.64 -22.01
C VAL A 174 -34.86 25.58 -22.38
N LYS A 175 -35.21 26.78 -22.87
CA LYS A 175 -34.26 27.71 -23.52
C LYS A 175 -34.42 29.12 -23.00
N SER A 176 -33.37 29.84 -22.64
CA SER A 176 -33.42 31.16 -22.03
C SER A 176 -34.00 32.25 -22.96
N TRP A 177 -34.04 32.00 -24.26
CA TRP A 177 -34.64 32.92 -25.25
C TRP A 177 -36.13 32.67 -25.50
N VAL A 178 -36.73 31.74 -24.76
CA VAL A 178 -38.18 31.51 -24.75
C VAL A 178 -38.71 32.05 -23.44
N LEU A 179 -39.56 33.06 -23.51
CA LEU A 179 -39.97 33.84 -22.33
C LEU A 179 -40.69 32.97 -21.26
N SER A 180 -41.46 31.96 -21.71
CA SER A 180 -42.15 31.02 -20.80
C SER A 180 -41.22 30.10 -20.03
N ASP A 181 -39.95 30.00 -20.39
CA ASP A 181 -38.98 29.09 -19.81
C ASP A 181 -38.09 29.80 -18.77
N ALA A 182 -38.18 31.13 -18.66
CA ALA A 182 -37.23 31.94 -17.88
C ALA A 182 -37.23 31.58 -16.38
N ASP A 183 -38.41 31.43 -15.77
CA ASP A 183 -38.54 31.13 -14.35
C ASP A 183 -38.01 29.71 -14.05
N SER A 184 -38.34 28.73 -14.91
CA SER A 184 -37.85 27.37 -14.77
C SER A 184 -36.32 27.30 -14.85
N ILE A 185 -35.68 28.05 -15.74
CA ILE A 185 -34.24 28.12 -15.87
C ILE A 185 -33.59 28.76 -14.61
N ALA A 186 -34.21 29.80 -14.08
CA ALA A 186 -33.73 30.49 -12.90
C ALA A 186 -33.76 29.57 -11.66
N ASP A 187 -34.84 28.81 -11.50
CA ASP A 187 -35.00 27.86 -10.40
C ASP A 187 -33.97 26.72 -10.48
N GLU A 188 -33.79 26.10 -11.64
CA GLU A 188 -32.82 25.01 -11.83
C GLU A 188 -31.35 25.46 -11.64
N ARG A 189 -31.02 26.67 -12.10
CA ARG A 189 -29.70 27.26 -11.83
C ARG A 189 -29.46 27.48 -10.35
N LYS A 190 -30.45 28.05 -9.66
CA LYS A 190 -30.36 28.29 -8.21
C LYS A 190 -30.21 26.98 -7.44
N GLU A 191 -30.91 25.92 -7.83
CA GLU A 191 -30.80 24.61 -7.20
C GLU A 191 -29.41 24.02 -7.44
N PHE A 192 -28.90 23.99 -8.68
CA PHE A 192 -27.54 23.54 -8.96
C PHE A 192 -26.50 24.34 -8.17
N GLU A 193 -26.59 25.66 -8.12
CA GLU A 193 -25.67 26.51 -7.35
C GLU A 193 -25.74 26.21 -5.85
N SER A 194 -26.92 25.90 -5.31
CA SER A 194 -27.07 25.53 -3.89
C SER A 194 -26.37 24.22 -3.57
N LEU A 195 -26.41 23.25 -4.49
CA LEU A 195 -25.69 21.99 -4.39
C LEU A 195 -24.19 22.20 -4.56
N TRP A 196 -23.80 22.92 -5.62
CA TRP A 196 -22.38 23.18 -5.94
C TRP A 196 -21.63 23.87 -4.78
N ASN A 197 -22.30 24.82 -4.15
CA ASN A 197 -21.74 25.57 -3.01
C ASN A 197 -22.02 24.91 -1.64
N ASN A 198 -22.55 23.68 -1.63
CA ASN A 198 -22.87 22.93 -0.41
C ASN A 198 -23.77 23.69 0.60
N THR A 199 -24.72 24.47 0.07
CA THR A 199 -25.71 25.23 0.89
C THR A 199 -27.08 24.57 0.94
N ASN A 200 -27.28 23.45 0.25
CA ASN A 200 -28.51 22.69 0.27
C ASN A 200 -28.70 22.00 1.65
N GLN A 201 -29.92 22.05 2.20
CA GLN A 201 -30.19 21.52 3.54
C GLN A 201 -30.41 20.00 3.58
N TYR A 202 -30.65 19.34 2.45
CA TYR A 202 -30.97 17.90 2.38
C TYR A 202 -29.86 17.06 1.75
N VAL A 203 -28.95 17.69 1.03
CA VAL A 203 -27.86 17.03 0.31
C VAL A 203 -26.55 17.65 0.72
N LYS A 204 -25.61 16.83 1.14
CA LYS A 204 -24.22 17.22 1.40
C LYS A 204 -23.39 16.94 0.17
N VAL A 205 -22.60 17.93 -0.23
CA VAL A 205 -21.74 17.85 -1.40
C VAL A 205 -20.29 17.95 -0.94
N TYR A 206 -19.47 17.02 -1.41
CA TYR A 206 -18.05 16.87 -1.09
C TYR A 206 -17.20 17.11 -2.32
N ASP A 207 -16.06 17.75 -2.16
CA ASP A 207 -15.08 17.90 -3.23
C ASP A 207 -14.44 16.54 -3.55
N TYR A 208 -14.19 16.28 -4.83
CA TYR A 208 -13.45 15.10 -5.25
C TYR A 208 -11.98 15.30 -4.90
N THR A 209 -11.46 14.49 -3.96
CA THR A 209 -10.14 14.71 -3.34
C THR A 209 -8.98 14.58 -4.32
N GLU A 210 -7.90 15.31 -4.07
CA GLU A 210 -6.69 15.25 -4.89
C GLU A 210 -6.07 13.84 -4.90
N SER A 211 -6.19 13.08 -3.81
CA SER A 211 -5.75 11.68 -3.76
C SER A 211 -6.54 10.79 -4.73
N ALA A 212 -7.84 10.99 -4.84
CA ALA A 212 -8.70 10.24 -5.76
C ALA A 212 -8.47 10.67 -7.23
N LYS A 213 -8.28 11.97 -7.49
CA LYS A 213 -7.87 12.47 -8.82
C LYS A 213 -6.52 11.87 -9.24
N ALA A 214 -5.53 11.88 -8.35
CA ALA A 214 -4.21 11.28 -8.59
C ALA A 214 -4.30 9.77 -8.87
N HIS A 215 -5.25 9.07 -8.24
CA HIS A 215 -5.47 7.65 -8.50
C HIS A 215 -5.95 7.40 -9.94
N ILE A 216 -6.95 8.15 -10.42
CA ILE A 216 -7.41 8.07 -11.81
C ILE A 216 -6.28 8.40 -12.79
N LEU A 217 -5.52 9.47 -12.54
CA LEU A 217 -4.40 9.86 -13.40
C LEU A 217 -3.35 8.76 -13.50
N ARG A 218 -3.02 8.10 -12.39
CA ARG A 218 -2.07 6.95 -12.38
C ARG A 218 -2.59 5.76 -13.20
N ILE A 219 -3.88 5.44 -13.11
CA ILE A 219 -4.48 4.36 -13.93
C ILE A 219 -4.36 4.68 -15.41
N VAL A 220 -4.61 5.94 -15.78
CA VAL A 220 -4.52 6.39 -17.15
C VAL A 220 -3.07 6.39 -17.68
N GLU A 221 -2.14 6.90 -16.87
CA GLU A 221 -0.70 6.88 -17.18
C GLU A 221 -0.19 5.45 -17.39
N TYR A 222 -0.63 4.52 -16.54
CA TYR A 222 -0.25 3.11 -16.65
C TYR A 222 -0.71 2.47 -17.96
N ARG A 223 -1.97 2.69 -18.41
CA ARG A 223 -2.46 2.19 -19.70
C ARG A 223 -1.75 2.82 -20.92
N GLN A 224 -1.30 4.06 -20.80
CA GLN A 224 -0.57 4.73 -21.87
C GLN A 224 0.81 4.11 -22.15
N THR A 225 1.41 3.46 -21.14
CA THR A 225 2.75 2.86 -21.25
C THR A 225 2.77 1.46 -21.86
N GLU A 226 1.66 0.75 -21.92
CA GLU A 226 1.57 -0.56 -22.60
C GLU A 226 1.53 -0.45 -24.14
N GLY A 227 1.26 0.72 -24.72
CA GLY A 227 1.02 0.91 -26.16
C GLY A 227 2.05 1.71 -26.95
N ILE A 228 3.03 2.39 -26.35
CA ILE A 228 3.98 3.26 -27.11
C ILE A 228 5.36 3.26 -26.46
N ASN A 229 6.34 2.87 -27.23
CA ASN A 229 7.74 3.27 -27.04
C ASN A 229 7.85 4.79 -27.15
N GLU A 230 8.53 5.40 -26.14
CA GLU A 230 9.09 6.75 -26.08
C GLU A 230 8.20 7.91 -25.61
N THR A 231 8.72 8.53 -24.56
CA THR A 231 8.69 9.89 -24.00
C THR A 231 7.63 10.28 -22.95
N SER A 232 8.19 10.54 -21.73
CA SER A 232 7.76 11.45 -20.64
C SER A 232 6.47 11.14 -19.87
N GLY A 233 6.56 10.18 -19.03
CA GLY A 233 5.83 9.92 -17.78
C GLY A 233 6.53 8.72 -17.16
N VAL A 234 6.90 8.74 -15.87
CA VAL A 234 7.76 7.66 -15.33
C VAL A 234 6.97 6.34 -15.33
N PRO A 235 7.12 5.48 -16.36
CA PRO A 235 6.56 4.14 -16.30
C PRO A 235 7.23 3.41 -15.14
N ILE A 236 6.50 2.52 -14.47
CA ILE A 236 7.17 1.53 -13.62
C ILE A 236 8.01 0.67 -14.57
N ARG A 237 9.21 1.14 -14.87
CA ARG A 237 10.16 0.37 -15.65
C ARG A 237 10.73 -0.71 -14.75
N LEU A 238 10.60 -1.94 -15.19
CA LEU A 238 11.38 -3.02 -14.62
C LEU A 238 12.86 -2.64 -14.70
N ARG A 239 13.54 -2.80 -13.60
CA ARG A 239 15.00 -2.72 -13.58
C ARG A 239 15.54 -4.01 -14.20
N ASP A 240 16.72 -3.96 -14.78
CA ASP A 240 17.31 -5.11 -15.47
C ASP A 240 17.27 -6.40 -14.64
N TYR A 241 17.59 -6.32 -13.36
CA TYR A 241 17.56 -7.47 -12.46
C TYR A 241 16.14 -8.03 -12.22
N GLN A 242 15.10 -7.22 -12.31
CA GLN A 242 13.72 -7.68 -12.19
C GLN A 242 13.33 -8.46 -13.45
N GLU A 243 13.76 -8.01 -14.61
CA GLU A 243 13.54 -8.72 -15.85
C GLU A 243 14.33 -10.03 -15.90
N GLU A 244 15.59 -10.04 -15.42
CA GLU A 244 16.39 -11.26 -15.23
C GLU A 244 15.65 -12.28 -14.35
N ALA A 245 15.06 -11.83 -13.22
CA ALA A 245 14.30 -12.69 -12.31
C ALA A 245 13.06 -13.29 -13.00
N ILE A 246 12.30 -12.46 -13.73
CA ILE A 246 11.11 -12.90 -14.47
C ILE A 246 11.48 -13.95 -15.52
N ILE A 247 12.52 -13.68 -16.32
CA ILE A 247 13.01 -14.62 -17.34
C ILE A 247 13.44 -15.94 -16.71
N ALA A 248 14.16 -15.90 -15.59
CA ALA A 248 14.59 -17.10 -14.88
C ALA A 248 13.41 -17.96 -14.41
N TRP A 249 12.35 -17.34 -13.87
CA TRP A 249 11.15 -18.04 -13.45
C TRP A 249 10.35 -18.63 -14.62
N VAL A 250 10.22 -17.87 -15.72
CA VAL A 250 9.57 -18.37 -16.95
C VAL A 250 10.33 -19.59 -17.50
N ASN A 251 11.66 -19.52 -17.55
CA ASN A 251 12.52 -20.61 -18.03
C ASN A 251 12.47 -21.85 -17.11
N ASN A 252 12.09 -21.67 -15.85
CA ASN A 252 11.85 -22.78 -14.91
C ASN A 252 10.38 -23.23 -14.88
N ASN A 253 9.67 -23.11 -16.00
CA ASN A 253 8.26 -23.50 -16.16
C ASN A 253 7.31 -22.87 -15.15
N TYR A 254 7.54 -21.59 -14.83
CA TYR A 254 6.74 -20.81 -13.88
C TYR A 254 6.70 -21.38 -12.46
N HIS A 255 7.79 -22.01 -12.04
CA HIS A 255 8.05 -22.45 -10.67
C HIS A 255 9.32 -21.81 -10.17
N GLY A 256 9.35 -21.39 -8.91
CA GLY A 256 10.61 -20.89 -8.36
C GLY A 256 10.45 -20.00 -7.14
N PHE A 257 11.61 -19.62 -6.65
CA PHE A 257 11.76 -18.79 -5.46
C PHE A 257 12.67 -17.60 -5.76
N TYR A 258 12.20 -16.39 -5.46
CA TYR A 258 13.01 -15.17 -5.51
C TYR A 258 13.58 -14.86 -4.13
N VAL A 259 14.88 -14.94 -4.02
CA VAL A 259 15.63 -14.42 -2.86
C VAL A 259 16.11 -13.02 -3.21
N MET A 260 15.44 -11.99 -2.71
CA MET A 260 15.76 -10.61 -3.06
C MET A 260 15.78 -9.74 -1.80
N ALA A 261 16.77 -8.89 -1.66
CA ALA A 261 16.91 -7.98 -0.53
C ALA A 261 15.64 -7.12 -0.32
N THR A 262 15.37 -6.75 0.92
CA THR A 262 14.25 -5.84 1.24
C THR A 262 14.50 -4.48 0.59
N GLY A 263 13.45 -3.90 0.00
CA GLY A 263 13.56 -2.59 -0.67
C GLY A 263 13.89 -2.65 -2.16
N THR A 264 14.18 -3.83 -2.71
CA THR A 264 14.50 -4.00 -4.15
C THR A 264 13.27 -4.23 -5.04
N GLY A 265 12.04 -4.14 -4.52
CA GLY A 265 10.83 -4.23 -5.34
C GLY A 265 10.35 -5.64 -5.66
N LYS A 266 10.52 -6.61 -4.74
CA LYS A 266 10.00 -8.00 -4.86
C LYS A 266 8.55 -8.08 -5.32
N THR A 267 7.67 -7.27 -4.71
CA THR A 267 6.24 -7.22 -5.02
C THR A 267 6.01 -6.91 -6.50
N TRP A 268 6.65 -5.86 -7.02
CA TRP A 268 6.54 -5.49 -8.44
C TRP A 268 7.14 -6.53 -9.37
N THR A 269 8.27 -7.15 -8.99
CA THR A 269 8.84 -8.26 -9.76
C THR A 269 7.84 -9.41 -9.88
N ALA A 270 7.17 -9.79 -8.79
CA ALA A 270 6.16 -10.86 -8.79
C ALA A 270 4.89 -10.47 -9.58
N ILE A 271 4.46 -9.22 -9.50
CA ILE A 271 3.33 -8.70 -10.29
C ILE A 271 3.64 -8.81 -11.79
N PHE A 272 4.82 -8.37 -12.23
CA PHE A 272 5.21 -8.49 -13.63
C PHE A 272 5.47 -9.95 -14.06
N SER A 273 5.91 -10.82 -13.14
CA SER A 273 5.96 -12.26 -13.38
C SER A 273 4.58 -12.82 -13.69
N SER A 274 3.57 -12.43 -12.89
CA SER A 274 2.19 -12.86 -13.12
C SER A 274 1.61 -12.32 -14.43
N LYS A 275 1.92 -11.08 -14.83
CA LYS A 275 1.55 -10.54 -16.15
C LYS A 275 2.16 -11.38 -17.28
N ARG A 276 3.45 -11.65 -17.21
CA ARG A 276 4.14 -12.46 -18.22
C ARG A 276 3.55 -13.87 -18.33
N LEU A 277 3.06 -14.45 -17.23
CA LEU A 277 2.38 -15.74 -17.24
C LEU A 277 1.04 -15.64 -17.98
N ILE A 278 0.15 -14.74 -17.57
CA ILE A 278 -1.22 -14.68 -18.09
C ILE A 278 -1.30 -14.25 -19.56
N GLU A 279 -0.28 -13.58 -20.09
CA GLU A 279 -0.15 -13.32 -21.54
C GLU A 279 -0.14 -14.59 -22.39
N LYS A 280 0.36 -15.69 -21.84
CA LYS A 280 0.50 -16.96 -22.54
C LYS A 280 -0.45 -18.05 -22.02
N ASN A 281 -0.65 -18.07 -20.71
CA ASN A 281 -1.39 -19.11 -19.99
C ASN A 281 -2.42 -18.42 -19.07
N PRO A 282 -3.68 -18.27 -19.50
CA PRO A 282 -4.73 -17.70 -18.65
C PRO A 282 -4.82 -18.45 -17.32
N ALA A 283 -4.69 -17.75 -16.22
CA ALA A 283 -4.68 -18.35 -14.89
C ALA A 283 -5.33 -17.41 -13.85
N MET A 284 -6.02 -17.98 -12.88
CA MET A 284 -6.42 -17.27 -11.66
C MET A 284 -5.18 -17.00 -10.82
N ILE A 285 -4.99 -15.76 -10.35
CA ILE A 285 -3.85 -15.39 -9.51
C ILE A 285 -4.30 -15.42 -8.04
N VAL A 286 -3.59 -16.16 -7.21
CA VAL A 286 -3.79 -16.22 -5.76
C VAL A 286 -2.52 -15.74 -5.08
N ILE A 287 -2.62 -14.67 -4.30
CA ILE A 287 -1.51 -14.06 -3.56
C ILE A 287 -1.71 -14.32 -2.07
N CYS A 288 -0.68 -14.85 -1.42
CA CYS A 288 -0.68 -15.18 -0.01
C CYS A 288 0.30 -14.27 0.72
N ALA A 289 -0.17 -13.48 1.67
CA ALA A 289 0.66 -12.60 2.50
C ALA A 289 0.49 -12.91 3.99
N PRO A 290 1.51 -12.71 4.86
CA PRO A 290 1.39 -13.10 6.26
C PRO A 290 0.40 -12.25 7.06
N TYR A 291 0.21 -10.97 6.69
CA TYR A 291 -0.56 -10.02 7.49
C TYR A 291 -1.58 -9.23 6.67
N LYS A 292 -2.66 -8.77 7.33
CA LYS A 292 -3.74 -8.00 6.70
C LYS A 292 -3.28 -6.71 6.03
N HIS A 293 -2.34 -5.99 6.62
CA HIS A 293 -1.81 -4.75 6.03
C HIS A 293 -1.02 -5.01 4.75
N LEU A 294 -0.31 -6.15 4.66
CA LEU A 294 0.34 -6.58 3.41
C LEU A 294 -0.69 -6.96 2.33
N VAL A 295 -1.80 -7.61 2.73
CA VAL A 295 -2.92 -7.87 1.81
C VAL A 295 -3.42 -6.59 1.17
N ARG A 296 -3.56 -5.51 1.95
CA ARG A 296 -3.97 -4.19 1.43
C ARG A 296 -2.90 -3.56 0.53
N GLN A 297 -1.63 -3.60 0.94
CA GLN A 297 -0.52 -3.10 0.11
C GLN A 297 -0.46 -3.83 -1.24
N TRP A 298 -0.59 -5.16 -1.24
CA TRP A 298 -0.68 -5.94 -2.47
C TRP A 298 -1.90 -5.53 -3.31
N ALA A 299 -3.04 -5.24 -2.66
CA ALA A 299 -4.24 -4.78 -3.35
C ALA A 299 -4.00 -3.45 -4.07
N ASP A 300 -3.35 -2.48 -3.41
CA ASP A 300 -3.02 -1.18 -4.00
C ASP A 300 -2.09 -1.33 -5.21
N ASP A 301 -1.04 -2.15 -5.09
CA ASP A 301 -0.11 -2.43 -6.19
C ASP A 301 -0.80 -3.19 -7.35
N ILE A 302 -1.69 -4.13 -7.04
CA ILE A 302 -2.49 -4.88 -8.03
C ILE A 302 -3.49 -3.97 -8.73
N TYR A 303 -4.15 -3.04 -8.04
CA TYR A 303 -5.03 -2.07 -8.69
C TYR A 303 -4.31 -1.23 -9.74
N ILE A 304 -3.05 -0.88 -9.47
CA ILE A 304 -2.21 -0.17 -10.44
C ILE A 304 -1.84 -1.09 -11.61
N ALA A 305 -1.42 -2.32 -11.33
CA ALA A 305 -0.89 -3.24 -12.32
C ALA A 305 -1.96 -3.92 -13.18
N PHE A 306 -3.12 -4.19 -12.60
CA PHE A 306 -4.26 -4.87 -13.20
C PHE A 306 -5.56 -4.09 -12.96
N PRO A 307 -5.71 -2.91 -13.54
CA PRO A 307 -6.85 -2.02 -13.27
C PRO A 307 -8.20 -2.63 -13.65
N LEU A 308 -8.20 -3.65 -14.51
CA LEU A 308 -9.39 -4.35 -15.00
C LEU A 308 -9.67 -5.68 -14.28
N ALA A 309 -8.74 -6.15 -13.46
CA ALA A 309 -8.91 -7.42 -12.78
C ALA A 309 -9.93 -7.32 -11.65
N LYS A 310 -10.72 -8.36 -11.48
CA LYS A 310 -11.57 -8.49 -10.30
C LYS A 310 -10.73 -8.92 -9.12
N LEU A 311 -10.52 -8.01 -8.18
CA LEU A 311 -9.75 -8.23 -6.98
C LEU A 311 -10.67 -8.63 -5.82
N ILE A 312 -10.31 -9.73 -5.12
CA ILE A 312 -11.03 -10.21 -3.94
C ILE A 312 -10.03 -10.36 -2.79
N MET A 313 -10.24 -9.58 -1.73
CA MET A 313 -9.44 -9.70 -0.50
C MET A 313 -10.07 -10.72 0.46
N VAL A 314 -9.28 -11.71 0.88
CA VAL A 314 -9.73 -12.78 1.78
C VAL A 314 -9.07 -12.63 3.13
N SER A 315 -9.83 -12.06 4.07
CA SER A 315 -9.41 -11.87 5.46
C SER A 315 -10.64 -11.84 6.37
N SER A 316 -10.43 -11.77 7.67
CA SER A 316 -11.55 -11.60 8.63
C SER A 316 -12.30 -10.27 8.48
N GLU A 317 -11.79 -9.33 7.70
CA GLU A 317 -12.42 -8.04 7.41
C GLU A 317 -13.44 -8.11 6.26
N ASN A 318 -13.35 -9.14 5.42
CA ASN A 318 -14.31 -9.39 4.34
C ASN A 318 -15.05 -10.74 4.56
N PRO A 319 -16.12 -10.79 5.35
CA PRO A 319 -16.83 -12.03 5.63
C PRO A 319 -17.59 -12.60 4.40
N LYS A 320 -17.82 -11.79 3.35
CA LYS A 320 -18.55 -12.20 2.13
C LYS A 320 -17.64 -12.71 1.01
N TRP A 321 -16.33 -12.84 1.23
CA TRP A 321 -15.35 -13.19 0.20
C TRP A 321 -15.69 -14.48 -0.56
N GLU A 322 -16.25 -15.49 0.13
CA GLU A 322 -16.59 -16.78 -0.48
C GLU A 322 -17.72 -16.64 -1.52
N GLN A 323 -18.72 -15.81 -1.24
CA GLN A 323 -19.76 -15.46 -2.19
C GLN A 323 -19.19 -14.70 -3.39
N GLN A 324 -18.29 -13.74 -3.14
CA GLN A 324 -17.62 -12.96 -4.19
C GLN A 324 -16.82 -13.85 -5.11
N VAL A 325 -16.00 -14.77 -4.58
CA VAL A 325 -15.23 -15.75 -5.39
C VAL A 325 -16.16 -16.58 -6.25
N SER A 326 -17.23 -17.14 -5.67
CA SER A 326 -18.19 -17.97 -6.41
C SER A 326 -18.91 -17.19 -7.52
N GLN A 327 -19.30 -15.95 -7.26
CA GLN A 327 -19.93 -15.06 -8.25
C GLN A 327 -19.00 -14.74 -9.42
N GLU A 328 -17.73 -14.41 -9.13
CA GLU A 328 -16.79 -14.06 -10.18
C GLU A 328 -16.38 -15.28 -11.04
N ILE A 329 -16.27 -16.47 -10.44
CA ILE A 329 -16.06 -17.71 -11.21
C ILE A 329 -17.23 -17.93 -12.18
N ILE A 330 -18.47 -17.72 -11.74
CA ILE A 330 -19.66 -17.84 -12.63
C ILE A 330 -19.63 -16.75 -13.70
N ARG A 331 -19.37 -15.48 -13.34
CA ARG A 331 -19.29 -14.37 -14.30
C ARG A 331 -18.25 -14.61 -15.39
N LYS A 332 -17.11 -15.18 -15.02
CA LYS A 332 -16.03 -15.47 -15.95
C LYS A 332 -16.41 -16.52 -17.03
N GLN A 333 -17.35 -17.41 -16.73
CA GLN A 333 -17.89 -18.33 -17.74
C GLN A 333 -18.61 -17.59 -18.88
N TYR A 334 -19.20 -16.42 -18.59
CA TYR A 334 -19.89 -15.58 -19.58
C TYR A 334 -18.97 -14.49 -20.16
N ASN A 335 -17.92 -14.12 -19.45
CA ASN A 335 -16.91 -13.15 -19.89
C ASN A 335 -15.50 -13.69 -19.62
N PRO A 336 -14.94 -14.51 -20.52
CA PRO A 336 -13.64 -15.16 -20.32
C PRO A 336 -12.44 -14.22 -20.20
N GLY A 337 -12.56 -12.96 -20.65
CA GLY A 337 -11.51 -11.95 -20.55
C GLY A 337 -11.26 -11.43 -19.13
N ASN A 338 -12.20 -11.63 -18.19
CA ASN A 338 -12.06 -11.10 -16.85
C ASN A 338 -10.96 -11.81 -16.06
N GLN A 339 -9.94 -11.09 -15.63
CA GLN A 339 -8.89 -11.61 -14.76
C GLN A 339 -9.38 -11.63 -13.30
N ILE A 340 -9.29 -12.79 -12.64
CA ILE A 340 -9.60 -12.92 -11.20
C ILE A 340 -8.28 -12.95 -10.42
N ILE A 341 -8.16 -12.06 -9.42
CA ILE A 341 -7.02 -12.00 -8.51
C ILE A 341 -7.55 -12.08 -7.09
N ILE A 342 -7.04 -13.03 -6.32
CA ILE A 342 -7.41 -13.24 -4.92
C ILE A 342 -6.19 -12.94 -4.06
N ILE A 343 -6.32 -12.07 -3.05
CA ILE A 343 -5.26 -11.82 -2.09
C ILE A 343 -5.74 -12.27 -0.72
N SER A 344 -5.00 -13.15 -0.08
CA SER A 344 -5.39 -13.70 1.22
C SER A 344 -4.28 -13.57 2.26
N THR A 345 -4.67 -13.59 3.54
CA THR A 345 -3.70 -13.87 4.60
C THR A 345 -3.35 -15.37 4.61
N ILE A 346 -2.14 -15.72 5.06
CA ILE A 346 -1.75 -17.14 5.22
C ILE A 346 -2.77 -17.90 6.09
N ALA A 347 -3.27 -17.26 7.15
CA ALA A 347 -4.28 -17.86 8.03
C ALA A 347 -5.60 -18.15 7.29
N SER A 348 -6.05 -17.23 6.45
CA SER A 348 -7.28 -17.42 5.66
C SER A 348 -7.10 -18.43 4.53
N PHE A 349 -5.93 -18.45 3.89
CA PHE A 349 -5.55 -19.42 2.87
C PHE A 349 -5.63 -20.87 3.38
N ARG A 350 -5.21 -21.11 4.63
CA ARG A 350 -5.24 -22.44 5.25
C ARG A 350 -6.64 -22.96 5.59
N MET A 351 -7.68 -22.14 5.50
CA MET A 351 -9.04 -22.60 5.78
C MET A 351 -9.52 -23.56 4.68
N PRO A 352 -10.07 -24.76 5.00
CA PRO A 352 -10.55 -25.70 3.99
C PRO A 352 -11.53 -25.06 2.99
N ARG A 353 -12.45 -24.22 3.46
CA ARG A 353 -13.42 -23.49 2.64
C ARG A 353 -12.77 -22.57 1.60
N PHE A 354 -11.51 -22.15 1.80
CA PHE A 354 -10.78 -21.36 0.81
C PHE A 354 -10.44 -22.22 -0.41
N MET A 355 -9.87 -23.40 -0.19
CA MET A 355 -9.57 -24.35 -1.25
C MET A 355 -10.84 -24.79 -1.99
N ASP A 356 -11.90 -25.14 -1.23
CA ASP A 356 -13.21 -25.51 -1.80
C ASP A 356 -13.79 -24.41 -2.69
N ALA A 357 -13.53 -23.14 -2.37
CA ALA A 357 -14.03 -22.01 -3.17
C ALA A 357 -13.28 -21.85 -4.50
N ILE A 358 -11.93 -21.90 -4.48
CA ILE A 358 -11.11 -21.68 -5.68
C ILE A 358 -11.07 -22.89 -6.62
N GLU A 359 -11.23 -24.12 -6.11
CA GLU A 359 -11.26 -25.35 -6.90
C GLU A 359 -12.50 -25.45 -7.79
N LYS A 360 -13.55 -24.67 -7.51
CA LYS A 360 -14.71 -24.55 -8.41
C LYS A 360 -14.36 -23.94 -9.77
N SER A 361 -13.24 -23.21 -9.88
CA SER A 361 -12.74 -22.72 -11.15
C SER A 361 -11.94 -23.78 -11.89
N ALA A 362 -12.28 -24.00 -13.15
CA ALA A 362 -11.54 -24.90 -14.05
C ALA A 362 -10.23 -24.30 -14.57
N GLU A 363 -9.96 -23.03 -14.31
CA GLU A 363 -8.73 -22.37 -14.75
C GLU A 363 -7.51 -22.88 -14.00
N GLU A 364 -6.37 -22.85 -14.70
CA GLU A 364 -5.06 -22.97 -14.06
C GLU A 364 -4.87 -21.87 -13.02
N LYS A 365 -4.04 -22.09 -12.03
CA LYS A 365 -3.87 -21.18 -10.89
C LYS A 365 -2.41 -20.92 -10.62
N LEU A 366 -2.09 -19.63 -10.41
CA LEU A 366 -0.81 -19.19 -9.92
C LEU A 366 -0.91 -18.89 -8.42
N LEU A 367 -0.04 -19.50 -7.62
CA LEU A 367 0.16 -19.15 -6.22
C LEU A 367 1.42 -18.29 -6.07
N ILE A 368 1.27 -17.08 -5.54
CA ILE A 368 2.37 -16.21 -5.11
C ILE A 368 2.35 -16.15 -3.59
N VAL A 369 3.47 -16.45 -2.95
CA VAL A 369 3.59 -16.39 -1.49
C VAL A 369 4.62 -15.34 -1.10
N ASP A 370 4.16 -14.26 -0.49
CA ASP A 370 5.03 -13.21 0.04
C ASP A 370 5.49 -13.56 1.46
N GLU A 371 6.72 -13.15 1.80
CA GLU A 371 7.42 -13.57 3.02
C GLU A 371 7.28 -15.09 3.26
N ALA A 372 7.58 -15.85 2.21
CA ALA A 372 7.29 -17.28 2.10
C ALA A 372 7.96 -18.12 3.21
N HIS A 373 8.95 -17.60 3.93
CA HIS A 373 9.52 -18.23 5.13
C HIS A 373 8.49 -18.47 6.25
N ARG A 374 7.36 -17.73 6.23
CA ARG A 374 6.23 -17.90 7.16
C ARG A 374 5.20 -18.94 6.69
N PHE A 375 5.36 -19.43 5.47
CA PHE A 375 4.47 -20.43 4.87
C PHE A 375 4.96 -21.85 5.24
N THR A 376 4.71 -22.26 6.50
CA THR A 376 5.29 -23.47 7.10
C THR A 376 4.59 -24.76 6.67
N ASP A 377 3.26 -24.75 6.53
CA ASP A 377 2.45 -25.88 6.10
C ASP A 377 2.30 -25.89 4.58
N ARG A 378 2.95 -26.83 3.91
CA ARG A 378 3.06 -26.93 2.44
C ARG A 378 2.85 -28.35 1.97
N PRO A 379 1.61 -28.87 2.03
CA PRO A 379 1.33 -30.18 1.51
C PRO A 379 1.52 -30.21 -0.02
N ASP A 380 2.02 -31.35 -0.53
CA ASP A 380 2.25 -31.49 -1.98
C ASP A 380 0.93 -31.44 -2.79
N SER A 381 -0.20 -31.71 -2.16
CA SER A 381 -1.53 -31.54 -2.77
C SER A 381 -1.80 -30.12 -3.26
N LEU A 382 -1.16 -29.09 -2.69
CA LEU A 382 -1.26 -27.71 -3.22
C LEU A 382 -0.73 -27.60 -4.65
N LYS A 383 0.26 -28.43 -5.05
CA LYS A 383 0.78 -28.45 -6.43
C LYS A 383 -0.18 -29.05 -7.44
N GLU A 384 -1.17 -29.80 -6.99
CA GLU A 384 -2.26 -30.30 -7.84
C GLU A 384 -3.25 -29.18 -8.15
N THR A 385 -3.49 -28.29 -7.18
CA THR A 385 -4.39 -27.14 -7.34
C THR A 385 -3.71 -25.97 -8.03
N PHE A 386 -2.42 -25.71 -7.77
CA PHE A 386 -1.66 -24.60 -8.33
C PHE A 386 -0.61 -25.09 -9.32
N GLN A 387 -0.86 -24.89 -10.60
CA GLN A 387 0.02 -25.28 -11.70
C GLN A 387 1.26 -24.41 -11.80
N TYR A 388 1.21 -23.19 -11.23
CA TYR A 388 2.30 -22.23 -11.21
C TYR A 388 2.52 -21.73 -9.80
N ILE A 389 3.79 -21.63 -9.36
CA ILE A 389 4.11 -21.23 -8.01
C ILE A 389 5.32 -20.28 -7.97
N LEU A 390 5.22 -19.24 -7.12
CA LEU A 390 6.29 -18.27 -6.90
C LEU A 390 6.41 -17.94 -5.41
N GLY A 391 7.56 -18.21 -4.81
CA GLY A 391 7.89 -17.81 -3.45
C GLY A 391 8.75 -16.56 -3.42
N LEU A 392 8.50 -15.66 -2.47
CA LEU A 392 9.25 -14.42 -2.28
C LEU A 392 9.78 -14.33 -0.85
N SER A 393 11.06 -14.08 -0.66
CA SER A 393 11.61 -13.70 0.64
C SER A 393 12.97 -13.00 0.47
N ALA A 394 13.32 -12.12 1.40
CA ALA A 394 14.68 -11.61 1.53
C ALA A 394 15.58 -12.58 2.33
N THR A 395 14.97 -13.37 3.22
CA THR A 395 15.64 -14.22 4.19
C THR A 395 14.94 -15.58 4.25
N PRO A 396 15.13 -16.44 3.21
CA PRO A 396 14.51 -17.78 3.19
C PRO A 396 15.09 -18.69 4.29
N TYR A 397 16.33 -18.43 4.67
CA TYR A 397 17.00 -19.12 5.76
C TYR A 397 16.56 -18.50 7.08
N SER A 398 15.77 -19.17 7.87
CA SER A 398 15.39 -18.67 9.19
C SER A 398 16.11 -19.43 10.26
N GLY A 399 16.92 -18.73 10.97
CA GLY A 399 17.39 -18.87 12.36
C GLY A 399 17.81 -20.23 12.89
N THR A 400 17.31 -21.35 12.44
CA THR A 400 17.55 -22.65 13.07
C THR A 400 17.95 -23.78 12.13
N SER A 401 17.85 -23.60 10.83
CA SER A 401 18.35 -24.60 9.89
C SER A 401 18.38 -24.06 8.46
N ALA A 402 19.57 -23.90 7.91
CA ALA A 402 19.78 -23.70 6.46
C ALA A 402 19.02 -24.75 5.64
N GLN A 403 18.89 -25.96 6.18
CA GLN A 403 18.17 -27.07 5.55
C GLN A 403 16.67 -26.80 5.39
N LYS A 404 16.01 -26.16 6.37
CA LYS A 404 14.58 -25.77 6.24
C LYS A 404 14.38 -24.71 5.15
N GLY A 405 15.31 -23.78 5.02
CA GLY A 405 15.31 -22.79 3.94
C GLY A 405 15.49 -23.43 2.55
N ILE A 406 16.40 -24.39 2.45
CA ILE A 406 16.60 -25.18 1.21
C ILE A 406 15.33 -25.95 0.86
N GLN A 407 14.76 -26.69 1.80
CA GLN A 407 13.51 -27.43 1.62
C GLN A 407 12.33 -26.49 1.24
N LEU A 408 12.29 -25.28 1.82
CA LEU A 408 11.30 -24.27 1.43
C LEU A 408 11.45 -23.91 -0.04
N MET A 409 12.65 -23.56 -0.47
CA MET A 409 12.90 -23.15 -1.87
C MET A 409 12.68 -24.31 -2.85
N GLU A 410 13.10 -25.53 -2.48
CA GLU A 410 12.86 -26.74 -3.28
C GLU A 410 11.37 -27.01 -3.49
N TRP A 411 10.54 -26.77 -2.48
CA TRP A 411 9.08 -26.93 -2.63
C TRP A 411 8.52 -25.98 -3.68
N PHE A 412 9.05 -24.76 -3.81
CA PHE A 412 8.66 -23.80 -4.86
C PHE A 412 9.29 -24.11 -6.24
N GLY A 413 10.16 -25.09 -6.36
CA GLY A 413 10.85 -25.41 -7.63
C GLY A 413 12.31 -24.92 -7.68
N GLY A 414 12.89 -24.59 -6.53
CA GLY A 414 14.26 -24.12 -6.39
C GLY A 414 14.42 -22.60 -6.39
N GLN A 415 15.58 -22.14 -5.98
CA GLN A 415 15.96 -20.72 -6.08
C GLN A 415 16.26 -20.37 -7.52
N VAL A 416 15.39 -19.61 -8.17
CA VAL A 416 15.57 -19.20 -9.58
C VAL A 416 16.25 -17.84 -9.71
N TYR A 417 16.17 -17.01 -8.68
CA TYR A 417 16.84 -15.71 -8.67
C TYR A 417 17.33 -15.33 -7.26
N ASN A 418 18.54 -14.73 -7.22
CA ASN A 418 19.16 -14.25 -5.99
C ASN A 418 19.71 -12.84 -6.15
N LEU A 419 19.19 -11.90 -5.36
CA LEU A 419 19.69 -10.53 -5.28
C LEU A 419 20.00 -10.20 -3.81
N PRO A 420 21.19 -10.56 -3.32
CA PRO A 420 21.59 -10.22 -1.96
C PRO A 420 21.82 -8.72 -1.80
N ILE A 421 21.80 -8.25 -0.56
CA ILE A 421 21.87 -6.81 -0.24
C ILE A 421 23.20 -6.20 -0.71
N GLU A 422 24.29 -6.96 -0.68
CA GLU A 422 25.60 -6.56 -1.16
C GLU A 422 25.54 -6.13 -2.63
N VAL A 423 24.99 -6.98 -3.48
CA VAL A 423 24.82 -6.71 -4.92
C VAL A 423 23.85 -5.55 -5.15
N ALA A 424 22.80 -5.45 -4.30
CA ALA A 424 21.83 -4.35 -4.42
C ALA A 424 22.46 -2.98 -4.07
N LEU A 425 23.40 -2.94 -3.13
CA LEU A 425 24.21 -1.75 -2.81
C LEU A 425 25.21 -1.43 -3.92
N GLU A 426 26.00 -2.40 -4.36
CA GLU A 426 27.00 -2.22 -5.44
C GLU A 426 26.37 -1.71 -6.74
N ARG A 427 25.20 -2.22 -7.11
CA ARG A 427 24.46 -1.82 -8.31
C ARG A 427 23.62 -0.55 -8.13
N GLY A 428 23.63 0.09 -6.95
CA GLY A 428 22.90 1.33 -6.66
C GLY A 428 21.38 1.16 -6.59
N PHE A 429 20.88 -0.04 -6.35
CA PHE A 429 19.43 -0.29 -6.15
C PHE A 429 18.97 0.09 -4.76
N LEU A 430 19.91 0.11 -3.81
CA LEU A 430 19.78 0.65 -2.47
C LEU A 430 20.84 1.75 -2.30
N VAL A 431 20.57 2.73 -1.45
CA VAL A 431 21.57 3.76 -1.13
C VAL A 431 22.60 3.21 -0.16
N PRO A 432 23.89 3.57 -0.29
CA PRO A 432 24.92 3.24 0.69
C PRO A 432 24.60 3.88 2.04
N TYR A 433 25.27 3.44 3.10
CA TYR A 433 25.03 3.95 4.44
C TYR A 433 26.26 4.01 5.31
N ASN A 434 26.24 4.92 6.29
CA ASN A 434 27.17 4.94 7.40
C ASN A 434 26.52 4.28 8.62
N TYR A 435 27.31 3.59 9.42
CA TYR A 435 26.87 2.98 10.67
C TYR A 435 27.61 3.59 11.84
N TYR A 436 26.89 4.01 12.87
CA TYR A 436 27.40 4.69 14.05
C TYR A 436 26.97 3.94 15.32
N PRO A 437 27.80 3.02 15.87
CA PRO A 437 27.52 2.39 17.14
C PRO A 437 27.64 3.42 18.28
N ILE A 438 26.66 3.40 19.18
CA ILE A 438 26.66 4.21 20.42
C ILE A 438 26.71 3.24 21.58
N TYR A 439 27.85 3.21 22.26
CA TYR A 439 28.04 2.28 23.35
C TYR A 439 27.44 2.79 24.65
N VAL A 440 26.69 1.92 25.32
CA VAL A 440 26.23 2.07 26.69
C VAL A 440 26.59 0.81 27.47
N TYR A 441 26.77 0.91 28.79
CA TYR A 441 27.18 -0.22 29.62
C TYR A 441 26.00 -0.74 30.42
N ALA A 442 25.84 -2.07 30.49
CA ALA A 442 24.74 -2.68 31.21
C ALA A 442 24.83 -2.39 32.72
N SER A 443 23.68 -2.18 33.36
CA SER A 443 23.61 -2.06 34.81
C SER A 443 23.77 -3.44 35.50
N GLU A 444 24.25 -3.46 36.75
CA GLU A 444 24.32 -4.70 37.56
C GLU A 444 22.93 -5.36 37.70
N GLU A 445 21.88 -4.58 37.74
CA GLU A 445 20.49 -5.05 37.82
C GLU A 445 20.09 -5.80 36.57
N ASP A 446 20.38 -5.26 35.37
CA ASP A 446 20.07 -5.87 34.10
C ASP A 446 20.90 -7.16 33.90
N GLU A 447 22.16 -7.16 34.30
CA GLU A 447 22.99 -8.37 34.27
C GLU A 447 22.43 -9.46 35.17
N ARG A 448 21.92 -9.12 36.36
CA ARG A 448 21.26 -10.08 37.27
C ARG A 448 19.99 -10.65 36.63
N LYS A 449 19.16 -9.81 36.02
CA LYS A 449 17.95 -10.23 35.29
C LYS A 449 18.31 -11.18 34.14
N PHE A 450 19.35 -10.87 33.37
CA PHE A 450 19.82 -11.69 32.27
C PHE A 450 20.33 -13.04 32.73
N LYS A 451 21.21 -13.09 33.78
CA LYS A 451 21.70 -14.30 34.39
C LYS A 451 20.53 -15.19 34.88
N TYR A 452 19.54 -14.62 35.53
CA TYR A 452 18.35 -15.32 35.99
C TYR A 452 17.58 -16.01 34.86
N HIS A 453 17.34 -15.28 33.73
CA HIS A 453 16.65 -15.88 32.59
C HIS A 453 17.53 -16.94 31.90
N THR A 454 18.83 -16.76 31.84
CA THR A 454 19.77 -17.76 31.30
C THR A 454 19.73 -19.06 32.12
N GLN A 455 19.70 -18.97 33.47
CA GLN A 455 19.55 -20.14 34.34
C GLN A 455 18.20 -20.85 34.10
N LYS A 456 17.11 -20.10 33.90
CA LYS A 456 15.82 -20.70 33.53
C LYS A 456 15.85 -21.43 32.20
N ILE A 457 16.53 -20.86 31.18
CA ILE A 457 16.71 -21.50 29.88
C ILE A 457 17.45 -22.85 30.09
N LEU A 458 18.57 -22.86 30.81
CA LEU A 458 19.31 -24.07 31.10
C LEU A 458 18.47 -25.12 31.84
N SER A 459 17.61 -24.70 32.78
CA SER A 459 16.69 -25.58 33.50
C SER A 459 15.63 -26.27 32.63
N CYS A 460 15.36 -25.74 31.43
CA CYS A 460 14.44 -26.35 30.49
C CYS A 460 15.02 -27.59 29.79
N PHE A 461 16.31 -27.85 29.93
CA PHE A 461 16.97 -28.98 29.27
C PHE A 461 17.36 -30.07 30.29
N LYS A 462 17.12 -31.34 29.93
CA LYS A 462 17.58 -32.52 30.66
C LYS A 462 18.14 -33.53 29.66
N ASN A 463 19.41 -33.93 29.84
CA ASN A 463 20.09 -34.81 28.87
C ASN A 463 20.02 -34.32 27.43
N ASN A 464 20.27 -33.03 27.19
CA ASN A 464 20.18 -32.33 25.88
C ASN A 464 18.81 -32.40 25.21
N LYS A 465 17.74 -32.73 25.94
CA LYS A 465 16.35 -32.66 25.43
C LYS A 465 15.59 -31.57 26.16
N CYS A 466 14.86 -30.77 25.40
CA CYS A 466 13.96 -29.79 25.99
C CYS A 466 12.79 -30.49 26.68
N VAL A 467 12.63 -30.27 27.98
CA VAL A 467 11.57 -30.86 28.81
C VAL A 467 10.43 -29.87 29.12
N ASN A 468 10.64 -28.57 28.84
CA ASN A 468 9.64 -27.54 29.04
C ASN A 468 9.73 -26.44 27.95
N PRO A 469 9.14 -26.68 26.79
CA PRO A 469 9.21 -25.74 25.65
C PRO A 469 8.62 -24.37 25.95
N ASP A 470 7.47 -24.29 26.66
CA ASP A 470 6.79 -23.04 26.96
C ASP A 470 7.62 -22.13 27.85
N LEU A 471 8.22 -22.73 28.91
CA LEU A 471 9.12 -21.99 29.79
C LEU A 471 10.37 -21.53 29.05
N LEU A 472 10.90 -22.36 28.15
CA LEU A 472 12.04 -22.03 27.31
C LEU A 472 11.75 -20.78 26.43
N VAL A 473 10.67 -20.80 25.66
CA VAL A 473 10.26 -19.68 24.80
C VAL A 473 10.04 -18.40 25.62
N LYS A 474 9.34 -18.51 26.76
CA LYS A 474 9.12 -17.40 27.68
C LYS A 474 10.43 -16.83 28.23
N SER A 475 11.36 -17.68 28.61
CA SER A 475 12.63 -17.26 29.21
C SER A 475 13.58 -16.65 28.19
N LEU A 476 13.59 -17.16 26.94
CA LEU A 476 14.31 -16.57 25.83
C LEU A 476 13.79 -15.17 25.51
N ARG A 477 12.48 -15.01 25.37
CA ARG A 477 11.85 -13.69 25.13
C ARG A 477 12.18 -12.69 26.26
N ASN A 478 12.09 -13.12 27.51
CA ASN A 478 12.38 -12.24 28.63
C ASN A 478 13.87 -11.86 28.68
N ARG A 479 14.78 -12.79 28.34
CA ARG A 479 16.21 -12.52 28.28
C ARG A 479 16.55 -11.48 27.24
N LEU A 480 15.99 -11.58 26.03
CA LEU A 480 16.15 -10.58 24.97
C LEU A 480 15.52 -9.23 25.36
N ARG A 481 14.39 -9.26 26.09
CA ARG A 481 13.76 -8.05 26.58
C ARG A 481 14.64 -7.27 27.56
N VAL A 482 15.45 -7.93 28.38
CA VAL A 482 16.41 -7.27 29.26
C VAL A 482 17.40 -6.42 28.44
N ILE A 483 17.97 -6.99 27.38
CA ILE A 483 18.90 -6.26 26.48
C ILE A 483 18.18 -5.09 25.78
N SER A 484 17.01 -5.39 25.23
CA SER A 484 16.26 -4.43 24.42
C SER A 484 15.77 -3.22 25.22
N MET A 485 15.53 -3.41 26.53
CA MET A 485 15.01 -2.42 27.48
C MET A 485 16.01 -2.07 28.58
N ALA A 486 17.31 -2.27 28.35
CA ALA A 486 18.34 -1.99 29.34
C ALA A 486 18.20 -0.58 29.90
N ASP A 487 18.26 -0.45 31.21
CA ASP A 487 17.95 0.77 31.97
C ASP A 487 18.80 1.96 31.48
N GLU A 488 20.08 1.73 31.18
CA GLU A 488 21.01 2.75 30.70
C GLU A 488 20.63 3.38 29.36
N LYS A 489 19.94 2.66 28.48
CA LYS A 489 19.41 3.24 27.23
C LYS A 489 18.43 4.38 27.50
N SER A 490 17.61 4.22 28.54
CA SER A 490 16.61 5.22 28.93
C SER A 490 17.25 6.37 29.71
N GLN A 491 18.21 6.07 30.60
CA GLN A 491 18.91 7.09 31.38
C GLN A 491 19.76 8.00 30.49
N GLN A 492 20.43 7.44 29.49
CA GLN A 492 21.28 8.19 28.55
C GLN A 492 20.55 8.66 27.29
N LEU A 493 19.23 8.52 27.21
CA LEU A 493 18.45 8.81 26.01
C LEU A 493 18.68 10.23 25.45
N HIS A 494 18.72 11.23 26.32
CA HIS A 494 18.98 12.63 25.94
C HIS A 494 20.38 12.81 25.37
N GLU A 495 21.40 12.17 25.94
CA GLU A 495 22.78 12.23 25.45
C GLU A 495 22.92 11.51 24.11
N ILE A 496 22.22 10.36 23.95
CA ILE A 496 22.17 9.62 22.69
C ILE A 496 21.58 10.49 21.59
N ILE A 497 20.41 11.10 21.82
CA ILE A 497 19.74 11.96 20.82
C ILE A 497 20.58 13.22 20.52
N ALA A 498 21.29 13.78 21.51
CA ALA A 498 22.15 14.96 21.32
C ALA A 498 23.34 14.71 20.38
N LYS A 499 23.80 13.43 20.26
CA LYS A 499 24.89 13.04 19.34
C LYS A 499 24.44 12.97 17.88
N ILE A 500 23.12 13.00 17.61
CA ILE A 500 22.55 12.84 16.27
C ILE A 500 22.36 14.22 15.65
N SER A 501 22.97 14.43 14.49
CA SER A 501 22.96 15.71 13.78
C SER A 501 21.74 15.90 12.88
N GLU A 502 21.20 14.81 12.36
CA GLU A 502 20.09 14.83 11.41
C GLU A 502 18.78 15.21 12.09
N LYS A 503 18.07 16.17 11.47
CA LYS A 503 16.83 16.73 12.04
C LYS A 503 15.58 16.45 11.20
N ASP A 504 15.73 15.73 10.09
CA ASP A 504 14.62 15.41 9.19
C ASP A 504 14.64 13.94 8.74
N HIS A 505 13.47 13.40 8.44
CA HIS A 505 13.27 12.03 7.98
C HIS A 505 13.95 10.98 8.88
N PHE A 506 13.82 11.20 10.19
CA PHE A 506 14.47 10.42 11.23
C PHE A 506 13.50 9.40 11.86
N VAL A 507 13.93 8.14 11.98
CA VAL A 507 13.12 7.08 12.60
C VAL A 507 13.84 6.55 13.82
N VAL A 508 13.11 6.32 14.92
CA VAL A 508 13.62 5.70 16.14
C VAL A 508 12.88 4.38 16.39
N TYR A 509 13.61 3.27 16.33
CA TYR A 509 13.08 1.93 16.66
C TYR A 509 13.10 1.72 18.17
N CYS A 510 11.93 1.69 18.79
CA CYS A 510 11.72 1.61 20.23
C CYS A 510 11.36 0.21 20.69
N GLY A 511 11.65 -0.11 21.95
CA GLY A 511 11.18 -1.31 22.62
C GLY A 511 9.69 -1.24 23.02
N ASP A 512 9.04 -2.39 23.06
CA ASP A 512 7.68 -2.53 23.57
C ASP A 512 7.72 -2.78 25.10
N GLY A 513 7.96 -1.73 25.86
CA GLY A 513 8.06 -1.78 27.31
C GLY A 513 7.45 -0.55 27.96
N ARG A 514 7.35 -0.60 29.30
CA ARG A 514 7.01 0.52 30.17
C ARG A 514 8.22 0.90 30.98
N LEU A 515 8.34 2.17 31.25
CA LEU A 515 9.38 2.77 32.08
C LEU A 515 8.70 3.62 33.15
N PHE A 516 9.30 3.71 34.32
CA PHE A 516 8.86 4.66 35.32
C PHE A 516 9.40 6.05 34.95
N ASP A 517 8.50 7.01 34.72
CA ASP A 517 8.86 8.40 34.47
C ASP A 517 8.91 9.16 35.80
N GLU A 518 10.11 9.44 36.26
CA GLU A 518 10.32 10.14 37.53
C GLU A 518 9.70 11.57 37.55
N ASN A 519 9.61 12.22 36.40
CA ASN A 519 9.03 13.56 36.28
C ASN A 519 7.49 13.51 36.31
N ALA A 520 6.88 12.44 35.77
CA ALA A 520 5.43 12.24 35.79
C ALA A 520 4.95 11.47 37.03
N GLY A 521 5.84 10.75 37.73
CA GLY A 521 5.51 9.89 38.87
C GLY A 521 4.69 8.67 38.51
N GLU A 522 4.67 8.26 37.24
CA GLU A 522 3.86 7.15 36.72
C GLU A 522 4.64 6.29 35.71
N GLU A 523 4.14 5.07 35.45
CA GLU A 523 4.64 4.23 34.38
C GLU A 523 4.11 4.71 33.03
N ILE A 524 5.03 5.07 32.12
CA ILE A 524 4.72 5.42 30.74
C ILE A 524 5.28 4.37 29.77
N ARG A 525 4.73 4.30 28.58
CA ARG A 525 5.31 3.45 27.52
C ARG A 525 6.65 4.03 27.05
N HIS A 526 7.65 3.18 26.81
CA HIS A 526 8.98 3.57 26.34
C HIS A 526 8.92 4.50 25.12
N ILE A 527 8.04 4.22 24.16
CA ILE A 527 7.85 5.06 22.98
C ILE A 527 7.41 6.50 23.31
N GLN A 528 6.63 6.69 24.39
CA GLN A 528 6.19 8.02 24.83
C GLN A 528 7.36 8.81 25.41
N SER A 529 8.24 8.15 26.17
CA SER A 529 9.48 8.73 26.67
C SER A 529 10.37 9.18 25.51
N VAL A 530 10.57 8.31 24.51
CA VAL A 530 11.35 8.63 23.31
C VAL A 530 10.74 9.81 22.54
N LYS A 531 9.43 9.84 22.32
CA LYS A 531 8.77 10.98 21.67
C LYS A 531 8.99 12.29 22.43
N ARG A 532 8.86 12.28 23.78
CA ARG A 532 9.11 13.46 24.61
C ARG A 532 10.57 13.93 24.48
N ALA A 533 11.53 13.01 24.56
CA ALA A 533 12.94 13.32 24.41
C ALA A 533 13.25 13.93 23.03
N LEU A 534 12.74 13.35 21.95
CA LEU A 534 12.88 13.90 20.60
C LEU A 534 12.32 15.32 20.50
N THR A 535 11.14 15.58 21.07
CA THR A 535 10.53 16.90 21.08
C THR A 535 11.37 17.93 21.83
N MET A 536 11.95 17.55 22.98
CA MET A 536 12.87 18.42 23.75
C MET A 536 14.14 18.76 22.97
N HIS A 537 14.60 17.87 22.09
CA HIS A 537 15.75 18.10 21.20
C HIS A 537 15.36 18.77 19.87
N GLY A 538 14.15 19.33 19.76
CA GLY A 538 13.70 20.15 18.64
C GLY A 538 13.16 19.39 17.44
N TYR A 539 12.88 18.08 17.57
CA TYR A 539 12.19 17.32 16.52
C TYR A 539 10.68 17.54 16.59
N LYS A 540 10.03 17.65 15.44
CA LYS A 540 8.58 17.48 15.33
C LYS A 540 8.27 15.98 15.34
N ALA A 541 8.17 15.40 16.55
CA ALA A 541 8.10 13.95 16.72
C ALA A 541 6.67 13.44 16.84
N SER A 542 6.38 12.31 16.17
CA SER A 542 5.15 11.52 16.35
C SER A 542 5.47 10.07 16.69
N GLN A 543 4.47 9.35 17.21
CA GLN A 543 4.59 7.90 17.44
C GLN A 543 3.91 7.12 16.35
N PHE A 544 4.42 5.91 16.11
CA PHE A 544 3.93 4.98 15.11
C PHE A 544 3.86 3.57 15.71
N THR A 545 2.65 3.14 16.06
CA THR A 545 2.42 1.86 16.78
C THR A 545 1.34 1.01 16.12
N ALA A 546 1.05 -0.16 16.69
CA ALA A 546 -0.04 -1.01 16.24
C ALA A 546 -1.43 -0.48 16.65
N THR A 547 -1.49 0.50 17.55
CA THR A 547 -2.75 1.05 18.07
C THR A 547 -3.37 2.10 17.18
N GLU A 548 -2.57 2.81 16.37
CA GLU A 548 -3.07 3.72 15.35
C GLU A 548 -3.79 2.91 14.25
N ASN A 549 -4.98 3.37 13.87
CA ASN A 549 -5.67 2.78 12.73
C ASN A 549 -4.90 3.05 11.42
N MET A 550 -5.27 2.35 10.35
CA MET A 550 -4.52 2.41 9.09
C MET A 550 -4.49 3.81 8.47
N VAL A 551 -5.55 4.59 8.69
CA VAL A 551 -5.67 5.96 8.16
C VAL A 551 -4.71 6.90 8.85
N ASP A 552 -4.74 6.89 10.20
CA ASP A 552 -3.82 7.72 10.97
C ASP A 552 -2.37 7.42 10.62
N ARG A 553 -2.06 6.13 10.33
CA ARG A 553 -0.73 5.72 9.87
C ARG A 553 -0.38 6.30 8.50
N MET A 554 -1.32 6.30 7.55
CA MET A 554 -1.08 6.89 6.23
C MET A 554 -0.91 8.41 6.31
N GLU A 555 -1.72 9.10 7.14
CA GLU A 555 -1.56 10.53 7.39
C GLU A 555 -0.20 10.85 8.04
N LEU A 556 0.24 10.03 9.00
CA LEU A 556 1.56 10.17 9.61
C LEU A 556 2.69 9.97 8.59
N VAL A 557 2.57 8.99 7.69
CA VAL A 557 3.56 8.76 6.63
C VAL A 557 3.57 9.93 5.64
N ASP A 558 2.42 10.46 5.25
CA ASP A 558 2.32 11.61 4.35
C ASP A 558 2.90 12.87 4.98
N SER A 559 2.56 13.17 6.24
CA SER A 559 3.12 14.28 7.00
C SER A 559 4.64 14.14 7.20
N PHE A 560 5.15 12.92 7.36
CA PHE A 560 6.58 12.63 7.45
C PHE A 560 7.27 12.86 6.09
N ASN A 561 6.67 12.40 4.99
CA ASN A 561 7.19 12.63 3.65
C ASN A 561 7.22 14.13 3.28
N LYS A 562 6.24 14.91 3.75
CA LYS A 562 6.16 16.37 3.57
C LYS A 562 7.00 17.19 4.57
N GLN A 563 7.71 16.53 5.48
CA GLN A 563 8.51 17.17 6.55
C GLN A 563 7.68 17.98 7.57
N GLU A 564 6.37 17.79 7.61
CA GLU A 564 5.53 18.35 8.68
C GLU A 564 5.84 17.67 10.01
N ILE A 565 6.19 16.38 9.96
CA ILE A 565 6.78 15.57 11.02
C ILE A 565 8.22 15.26 10.62
N SER A 566 9.18 15.52 11.51
CA SER A 566 10.59 15.29 11.24
C SER A 566 11.14 13.99 11.83
N ALA A 567 10.46 13.41 12.84
CA ALA A 567 10.86 12.17 13.48
C ALA A 567 9.66 11.26 13.80
N LEU A 568 9.82 9.96 13.59
CA LEU A 568 8.86 8.91 13.97
C LEU A 568 9.48 7.99 15.01
N ALA A 569 8.86 7.88 16.19
CA ALA A 569 9.16 6.84 17.16
C ALA A 569 8.27 5.62 16.86
N ALA A 570 8.84 4.43 16.64
CA ALA A 570 8.11 3.25 16.18
C ALA A 570 8.43 1.99 17.00
N ILE A 571 7.41 1.14 17.19
CA ILE A 571 7.55 -0.18 17.79
C ILE A 571 7.17 -1.19 16.70
N ARG A 572 8.11 -2.01 16.22
CA ARG A 572 7.93 -3.15 15.27
C ARG A 572 7.04 -2.89 14.04
N CYS A 573 6.11 -1.94 14.09
CA CYS A 573 5.15 -1.69 13.00
C CYS A 573 5.82 -1.22 11.70
N LEU A 574 7.02 -0.66 11.79
CA LEU A 574 7.83 -0.30 10.64
C LEU A 574 8.67 -1.47 10.11
N ASP A 575 8.79 -2.58 10.84
CA ASP A 575 9.60 -3.72 10.41
C ASP A 575 8.88 -4.51 9.31
N GLU A 576 7.55 -4.48 9.27
CA GLU A 576 6.75 -5.21 8.30
C GLU A 576 5.59 -4.33 7.76
N GLY A 577 5.47 -4.21 6.45
CA GLY A 577 4.23 -3.81 5.75
C GLY A 577 3.98 -2.34 5.47
N ILE A 578 4.79 -1.37 5.92
CA ILE A 578 4.60 0.04 5.57
C ILE A 578 5.80 0.55 4.78
N ASN A 579 5.51 1.26 3.69
CA ASN A 579 6.51 1.80 2.81
C ASN A 579 6.79 3.28 3.14
N ILE A 580 7.96 3.59 3.73
CA ILE A 580 8.42 4.96 3.97
C ILE A 580 9.82 5.12 3.34
N PRO A 581 9.91 5.34 2.02
CA PRO A 581 11.21 5.44 1.35
C PRO A 581 11.97 6.71 1.69
N SER A 582 11.31 7.72 2.25
CA SER A 582 11.91 9.00 2.62
C SER A 582 12.81 8.95 3.86
N ILE A 583 12.87 7.84 4.61
CA ILE A 583 13.75 7.68 5.77
C ILE A 583 15.19 7.94 5.38
N LYS A 584 15.86 8.97 5.97
CA LYS A 584 17.26 9.28 5.76
C LYS A 584 18.16 8.71 6.86
N SER A 585 17.67 8.72 8.09
CA SER A 585 18.44 8.29 9.24
C SER A 585 17.58 7.50 10.21
N ALA A 586 18.19 6.54 10.90
CA ALA A 586 17.49 5.73 11.89
C ALA A 586 18.35 5.56 13.16
N LEU A 587 17.69 5.58 14.33
CA LEU A 587 18.24 5.18 15.61
C LEU A 587 17.63 3.86 16.08
N ILE A 588 18.46 2.85 16.29
CA ILE A 588 18.07 1.55 16.83
C ILE A 588 18.29 1.59 18.34
N LEU A 589 17.24 1.93 19.10
CA LEU A 589 17.26 1.86 20.57
C LEU A 589 16.98 0.44 21.06
N SER A 590 16.15 -0.29 20.32
CA SER A 590 15.76 -1.63 20.71
C SER A 590 15.76 -2.55 19.49
N SER A 591 16.38 -3.69 19.62
CA SER A 591 16.36 -4.77 18.64
C SER A 591 16.28 -6.11 19.33
N ASN A 592 15.76 -7.12 18.64
CA ASN A 592 15.82 -8.51 19.03
C ASN A 592 17.10 -9.16 18.47
N ASP A 593 17.33 -10.43 18.77
CA ASP A 593 18.39 -11.26 18.17
C ASP A 593 17.91 -11.92 16.85
N ASP A 594 16.87 -11.37 16.21
CA ASP A 594 16.36 -11.91 14.95
C ASP A 594 17.08 -11.24 13.77
N PHE A 595 17.89 -12.01 13.06
CA PHE A 595 18.60 -11.58 11.86
C PHE A 595 17.67 -10.96 10.82
N ARG A 596 16.44 -11.47 10.68
CA ARG A 596 15.45 -10.93 9.74
C ARG A 596 15.06 -9.49 10.07
N GLU A 597 14.93 -9.18 11.36
CA GLU A 597 14.63 -7.83 11.81
C GLU A 597 15.73 -6.84 11.35
N PHE A 598 17.00 -7.24 11.45
CA PHE A 598 18.13 -6.43 10.99
C PHE A 598 18.08 -6.19 9.48
N VAL A 599 17.88 -7.24 8.70
CA VAL A 599 17.80 -7.18 7.24
C VAL A 599 16.61 -6.35 6.78
N GLN A 600 15.45 -6.55 7.40
CA GLN A 600 14.22 -5.83 7.04
C GLN A 600 14.31 -4.34 7.37
N ARG A 601 14.79 -3.96 8.56
CA ARG A 601 15.01 -2.57 8.96
C ARG A 601 16.00 -1.88 8.05
N ARG A 602 17.18 -2.49 7.85
CA ARG A 602 18.20 -1.96 6.95
C ARG A 602 17.65 -1.76 5.55
N GLY A 603 17.01 -2.77 4.96
CA GLY A 603 16.44 -2.66 3.62
C GLY A 603 15.37 -1.59 3.47
N ARG A 604 14.68 -1.18 4.54
CA ARG A 604 13.73 -0.05 4.52
C ARG A 604 14.42 1.29 4.59
N ILE A 605 15.44 1.40 5.44
CA ILE A 605 16.24 2.61 5.59
C ILE A 605 17.00 2.92 4.29
N LEU A 606 17.44 1.91 3.55
CA LEU A 606 18.29 2.06 2.36
C LEU A 606 17.53 2.24 1.04
N ARG A 607 16.21 2.37 1.06
CA ARG A 607 15.44 2.63 -0.17
C ARG A 607 15.86 3.93 -0.84
N THR A 608 15.93 3.90 -2.15
CA THR A 608 16.14 5.11 -2.96
C THR A 608 14.90 6.02 -2.90
N TYR A 609 15.09 7.32 -2.69
CA TYR A 609 14.01 8.30 -2.67
C TYR A 609 14.53 9.70 -3.01
N GLY A 610 13.98 10.32 -4.05
CA GLY A 610 14.38 11.67 -4.47
C GLY A 610 15.90 11.81 -4.64
N SER A 611 16.48 12.79 -3.97
CA SER A 611 17.92 13.08 -3.98
C SER A 611 18.71 12.41 -2.83
N LYS A 612 18.16 11.36 -2.23
CA LYS A 612 18.83 10.65 -1.15
C LYS A 612 20.04 9.88 -1.67
N GLU A 613 21.23 10.33 -1.30
CA GLU A 613 22.51 9.74 -1.74
C GLU A 613 23.00 8.64 -0.80
N TYR A 614 22.77 8.78 0.50
CA TYR A 614 23.15 7.82 1.53
C TYR A 614 22.17 7.85 2.71
N ALA A 615 22.32 6.90 3.60
CA ALA A 615 21.56 6.84 4.87
C ALA A 615 22.53 6.76 6.08
N ASN A 616 22.04 7.13 7.28
CA ASN A 616 22.79 6.99 8.53
C ASN A 616 22.01 6.05 9.48
N ILE A 617 22.71 5.06 10.02
CA ILE A 617 22.16 4.13 11.01
C ILE A 617 22.94 4.31 12.30
N TYR A 618 22.26 4.81 13.33
CA TYR A 618 22.74 4.87 14.71
C TYR A 618 22.22 3.67 15.46
N ASP A 619 23.06 2.98 16.20
CA ASP A 619 22.68 1.77 16.94
C ASP A 619 23.20 1.80 18.36
N VAL A 620 22.32 1.66 19.34
CA VAL A 620 22.71 1.61 20.75
C VAL A 620 23.10 0.20 21.14
N VAL A 621 24.40 -0.03 21.25
CA VAL A 621 25.03 -1.29 21.61
C VAL A 621 25.27 -1.34 23.13
N VAL A 622 24.64 -2.29 23.80
CA VAL A 622 24.75 -2.45 25.26
C VAL A 622 25.86 -3.45 25.60
N LEU A 623 26.95 -2.95 26.14
CA LEU A 623 28.09 -3.76 26.51
C LEU A 623 27.98 -4.20 27.99
N PRO A 624 27.93 -5.52 28.29
CA PRO A 624 27.89 -6.02 29.64
C PRO A 624 29.28 -6.15 30.25
N SER A 625 29.38 -6.62 31.49
CA SER A 625 30.66 -7.01 32.11
C SER A 625 31.33 -8.17 31.36
N ARG A 626 32.65 -8.30 31.48
CA ARG A 626 33.48 -9.24 30.69
C ARG A 626 33.08 -10.72 30.80
N ASP A 627 32.47 -11.12 31.92
CA ASP A 627 31.99 -12.47 32.15
C ASP A 627 30.65 -12.80 31.45
N MET A 628 30.05 -11.84 30.77
CA MET A 628 28.73 -11.97 30.14
C MET A 628 28.81 -12.24 28.63
N GLN A 629 29.62 -13.19 28.20
CA GLN A 629 29.86 -13.50 26.78
C GLN A 629 28.58 -13.70 25.98
N ASN A 630 27.56 -14.38 26.52
CA ASN A 630 26.30 -14.61 25.80
C ASN A 630 25.52 -13.34 25.50
N TRP A 631 25.59 -12.32 26.37
CA TRP A 631 25.02 -11.02 26.09
C TRP A 631 25.84 -10.30 25.04
N ALA A 632 27.17 -10.22 25.26
CA ALA A 632 28.07 -9.56 24.32
C ALA A 632 27.94 -10.14 22.90
N LYS A 633 27.84 -11.49 22.77
CA LYS A 633 27.62 -12.16 21.48
C LYS A 633 26.38 -11.67 20.76
N ILE A 634 25.25 -11.46 21.45
CA ILE A 634 24.01 -10.94 20.86
C ILE A 634 24.20 -9.53 20.31
N GLU A 635 24.78 -8.63 21.09
CA GLU A 635 24.98 -7.22 20.68
C GLU A 635 26.03 -7.08 19.58
N LEU A 636 27.15 -7.79 19.69
CA LEU A 636 28.24 -7.74 18.70
C LEU A 636 27.87 -8.40 17.37
N ARG A 637 26.95 -9.38 17.38
CA ARG A 637 26.38 -9.95 16.15
C ARG A 637 25.60 -8.90 15.36
N ARG A 638 24.76 -8.10 16.02
CA ARG A 638 24.04 -6.99 15.40
C ARG A 638 25.02 -5.94 14.89
N PHE A 639 26.00 -5.58 15.70
CA PHE A 639 27.07 -4.68 15.29
C PHE A 639 27.76 -5.17 14.01
N HIS A 640 28.26 -6.39 13.99
CA HIS A 640 28.92 -6.98 12.83
C HIS A 640 28.04 -6.90 11.57
N GLU A 641 26.77 -7.29 11.68
CA GLU A 641 25.85 -7.31 10.53
C GLU A 641 25.60 -5.93 9.92
N TYR A 642 25.49 -4.89 10.74
CA TYR A 642 25.36 -3.52 10.21
C TYR A 642 26.70 -2.94 9.75
N ALA A 643 27.80 -3.24 10.44
CA ALA A 643 29.12 -2.66 10.14
C ALA A 643 29.72 -3.18 8.83
N ARG A 644 29.57 -4.49 8.53
CA ARG A 644 30.26 -5.15 7.41
C ARG A 644 29.97 -4.56 6.01
N LEU A 645 28.83 -3.89 5.82
CA LEU A 645 28.41 -3.28 4.55
C LEU A 645 28.33 -1.74 4.61
N ALA A 646 28.72 -1.14 5.72
CA ALA A 646 28.72 0.30 5.86
C ALA A 646 29.88 0.95 5.09
N LEU A 647 29.70 2.21 4.66
CA LEU A 647 30.76 2.99 4.01
C LEU A 647 32.01 3.16 4.89
N ASN A 648 31.80 3.22 6.20
CA ASN A 648 32.86 3.34 7.22
C ASN A 648 33.28 2.02 7.84
N CYS A 649 33.10 0.88 7.12
CA CYS A 649 33.36 -0.48 7.63
C CYS A 649 34.81 -0.72 8.11
N GLU A 650 35.80 -0.11 7.44
CA GLU A 650 37.22 -0.29 7.82
C GLU A 650 37.51 0.22 9.25
N ALA A 651 36.97 1.36 9.61
CA ALA A 651 37.13 1.91 10.96
C ALA A 651 36.40 1.05 12.00
N LEU A 652 35.22 0.55 11.66
CA LEU A 652 34.35 -0.25 12.52
C LEU A 652 34.91 -1.67 12.77
N GLN A 653 35.68 -2.22 11.83
CA GLN A 653 36.30 -3.53 11.99
C GLN A 653 37.27 -3.55 13.18
N GLY A 654 38.11 -2.52 13.32
CA GLY A 654 39.02 -2.41 14.45
C GLY A 654 38.31 -2.27 15.80
N GLU A 655 37.17 -1.57 15.84
CA GLU A 655 36.33 -1.48 17.04
C GLU A 655 35.69 -2.83 17.39
N LEU A 656 35.17 -3.55 16.41
CA LEU A 656 34.60 -4.87 16.58
C LEU A 656 35.63 -5.86 17.12
N ASP A 657 36.83 -5.92 16.51
CA ASP A 657 37.91 -6.82 16.92
C ASP A 657 38.35 -6.58 18.39
N ASN A 658 38.39 -5.30 18.79
CA ASN A 658 38.67 -4.93 20.18
C ASN A 658 37.59 -5.42 21.17
N HIS A 659 36.33 -5.28 20.78
CA HIS A 659 35.23 -5.80 21.61
C HIS A 659 35.20 -7.32 21.65
N LEU A 660 35.36 -7.99 20.51
CA LEU A 660 35.44 -9.46 20.46
C LEU A 660 36.56 -9.99 21.38
N SER A 661 37.74 -9.40 21.25
CA SER A 661 38.90 -9.75 22.12
C SER A 661 38.61 -9.54 23.61
N THR A 662 37.89 -8.45 23.97
CA THR A 662 37.50 -8.13 25.36
C THR A 662 36.66 -9.24 25.99
N TYR A 663 35.79 -9.88 25.19
CA TYR A 663 34.90 -10.95 25.65
C TYR A 663 35.42 -12.35 25.33
N GLY A 664 36.60 -12.49 24.74
CA GLY A 664 37.15 -13.80 24.33
C GLY A 664 36.32 -14.47 23.23
N LEU A 665 35.75 -13.68 22.33
CA LEU A 665 34.96 -14.12 21.18
C LEU A 665 35.79 -14.01 19.91
N GLY A 666 35.51 -14.86 18.91
CA GLY A 666 36.02 -14.77 17.57
C GLY A 666 34.98 -14.20 16.60
N ILE A 667 35.36 -13.88 15.35
CA ILE A 667 34.47 -13.42 14.32
C ILE A 667 33.43 -14.49 13.95
N GLU A 668 33.77 -15.76 14.04
CA GLU A 668 32.89 -16.92 13.87
C GLU A 668 31.71 -16.93 14.84
N ASP A 669 31.90 -16.41 16.05
CA ASP A 669 30.86 -16.34 17.07
C ASP A 669 29.78 -15.34 16.77
N VAL A 670 30.07 -14.35 15.92
CA VAL A 670 29.18 -13.25 15.56
C VAL A 670 28.75 -13.27 14.10
N ASN A 671 29.30 -14.15 13.29
CA ASN A 671 28.87 -14.32 11.91
C ASN A 671 27.49 -14.99 11.87
N VAL A 672 26.52 -14.28 11.33
CA VAL A 672 25.10 -14.69 11.34
C VAL A 672 24.82 -15.84 10.38
N TYR A 673 25.71 -16.03 9.38
CA TYR A 673 25.53 -17.07 8.36
C TYR A 673 26.01 -18.46 8.79
N ASP A 674 26.82 -18.56 9.86
CA ASP A 674 27.42 -19.83 10.33
C ASP A 674 26.64 -20.47 11.50
N TYR A 675 25.33 -20.22 11.61
CA TYR A 675 24.53 -20.63 12.74
C TYR A 675 24.10 -22.09 12.65
N GLU A 676 24.84 -22.96 13.27
CA GLU A 676 24.46 -24.34 13.66
C GLU A 676 24.05 -24.44 15.14
N ASP A 677 23.37 -23.50 15.77
CA ASP A 677 23.10 -23.61 17.18
C ASP A 677 21.66 -23.42 17.61
N MET A 678 21.20 -24.42 18.33
CA MET A 678 19.97 -24.58 19.10
C MET A 678 18.67 -24.45 18.28
N GLU A 679 18.25 -25.57 17.72
CA GLU A 679 16.85 -25.80 17.36
C GLU A 679 15.95 -25.60 18.59
N VAL A 680 15.41 -24.42 18.72
CA VAL A 680 14.21 -24.20 19.51
C VAL A 680 13.07 -24.03 18.52
N PRO A 681 12.09 -24.92 18.47
CA PRO A 681 10.90 -24.70 17.67
C PRO A 681 10.22 -23.45 18.21
N ILE A 682 10.32 -22.33 17.50
CA ILE A 682 9.47 -21.17 17.71
C ILE A 682 8.32 -21.36 16.71
N ASP A 683 7.40 -22.24 17.04
CA ASP A 683 6.06 -22.23 16.46
C ASP A 683 5.26 -21.19 17.23
N GLU A 684 4.81 -20.14 16.45
CA GLU A 684 3.83 -19.07 16.73
C GLU A 684 4.24 -17.92 17.65
#